data_639080c4c46d33573ef140fc31f7437b
#
_entry.id   639080c4c46d33573ef140fc31f7437b
#
_cell.length_a   1.000
_cell.length_b   1.000
_cell.length_c   1.000
_cell.angle_alpha   90.00
_cell.angle_beta   90.00
_cell.angle_gamma   90.00
#
_symmetry.space_group_name_H-M   'P 1'
#
loop_
_entity.id
_entity.type
_entity.pdbx_description
1 polymer ?
#
loop_
_entity_poly.entity_id
_entity_poly.type
_entity_poly.pdbx_seq_one_letter_code
_entity_poly.pdbx_strand_id
1 'polypeptide(L)'
;MDEHDMREVAREAAEDKLITEAFQHLLDTYLASRHRKKVDIITKAFNFARQAHKGVRRLSGEPYIMHPIAVAQIACEEMGLGSTSICAALLHDVVEDTDYTVEDIENIFGKKIAQIVDGLTKISGGIFGERASAQAENFKKLLLTMSDDIRVILIKICDRLHNMRTLESQPANKQYKIAGETLYIYAPLANRLGLNKIKTELEDLSFRYEHPEEYAAIKSKLALTQEKRDELFAQFTGPIREALDKMSIKYTIKARVKSPYSIWNKMQNKHVTFEEIYDILAVRIIFEPKKRDEEINECFNIYVAISRIYKSHPDRLRDWLNHPKANGYQALHVTLMSKQGRWIEVQIRSDHMNEVAEQGFAAHWKYKNGGEYSEDEGELNDWLSTIKEILDDPQPDAMDFLDSIKLNLFASEIFVFTPKGEIKTLPAGCTALDFAFQIHTFLGSHCIGAKVNHKLVPLSHKLNSGDQVEILTSKAQHVQPSWISFVSTAKAKAKIQAILRRDDRESQKKGEEQLKEWLKLHSMELTSSVLDKLCDVHHVQKHEELFKSIGEKSIILGDSDADALLGKTKKESTSLGWRRYVPFLHDKKTTKTNVKKVDISMLFTVDKDFNKRQPVIISEKTIGNYIFPGCCHPIPGDDILGYIDNNNHIEIHKRACPVVSRLKSSYGNRILDAKWDMHRQMFFDATIEIKGIDRKGMLHDLADVISDKMNVNIRKITINSNEGIFDGSIEMRVHDRDEVRVIMENLMAIDDLKEVQQIM
;
A
#
# COMPACT_ATOMS: atom_id res chain seq x y z
N MET A 1 -22.16 -22.66 49.41
CA MET A 1 -21.41 -22.27 48.19
C MET A 1 -21.06 -23.55 47.45
N ASP A 2 -21.59 -23.69 46.25
CA ASP A 2 -21.43 -24.90 45.44
C ASP A 2 -19.97 -24.96 44.90
N GLU A 3 -19.48 -26.15 44.60
CA GLU A 3 -18.08 -26.30 44.07
C GLU A 3 -17.87 -25.49 42.81
N HIS A 4 -18.93 -25.23 42.06
CA HIS A 4 -18.95 -24.33 40.91
C HIS A 4 -18.69 -22.86 41.31
N ASP A 5 -19.41 -22.39 42.35
CA ASP A 5 -19.26 -21.01 42.88
C ASP A 5 -17.84 -20.77 43.41
N MET A 6 -17.25 -21.76 44.08
CA MET A 6 -15.86 -21.65 44.59
C MET A 6 -14.82 -21.57 43.46
N ARG A 7 -15.04 -22.31 42.37
CA ARG A 7 -14.15 -22.24 41.20
C ARG A 7 -14.26 -20.90 40.47
N GLU A 8 -15.46 -20.34 40.38
CA GLU A 8 -15.71 -19.04 39.76
C GLU A 8 -15.09 -17.91 40.56
N VAL A 9 -15.25 -17.88 41.87
CA VAL A 9 -14.60 -16.92 42.79
C VAL A 9 -13.07 -17.02 42.72
N ALA A 10 -12.54 -18.24 42.69
CA ALA A 10 -11.10 -18.45 42.59
C ALA A 10 -10.54 -17.95 41.23
N ARG A 11 -11.31 -18.12 40.16
CA ARG A 11 -10.96 -17.61 38.80
C ARG A 11 -10.98 -16.08 38.77
N GLU A 12 -12.06 -15.46 39.30
CA GLU A 12 -12.16 -13.99 39.37
C GLU A 12 -11.00 -13.38 40.19
N ALA A 13 -10.66 -13.99 41.33
CA ALA A 13 -9.52 -13.51 42.12
C ALA A 13 -8.18 -13.64 41.39
N ALA A 14 -7.97 -14.70 40.61
CA ALA A 14 -6.79 -14.89 39.80
C ALA A 14 -6.71 -13.85 38.64
N GLU A 15 -7.85 -13.59 37.98
CA GLU A 15 -7.96 -12.59 36.92
C GLU A 15 -7.72 -11.17 37.47
N ASP A 16 -8.26 -10.81 38.61
CA ASP A 16 -8.05 -9.53 39.27
C ASP A 16 -6.57 -9.31 39.64
N LYS A 17 -5.90 -10.38 40.07
CA LYS A 17 -4.47 -10.33 40.31
C LYS A 17 -3.69 -10.04 39.05
N LEU A 18 -3.98 -10.75 37.95
CA LEU A 18 -3.33 -10.54 36.64
C LEU A 18 -3.55 -9.10 36.11
N ILE A 19 -4.77 -8.58 36.20
CA ILE A 19 -5.12 -7.21 35.80
C ILE A 19 -4.31 -6.19 36.64
N THR A 20 -4.21 -6.41 37.94
CA THR A 20 -3.48 -5.52 38.85
C THR A 20 -1.99 -5.56 38.57
N GLU A 21 -1.40 -6.74 38.36
CA GLU A 21 0.03 -6.90 37.99
C GLU A 21 0.35 -6.23 36.65
N ALA A 22 -0.51 -6.41 35.63
CA ALA A 22 -0.33 -5.75 34.33
C ALA A 22 -0.41 -4.22 34.44
N PHE A 23 -1.36 -3.69 35.20
CA PHE A 23 -1.46 -2.25 35.43
C PHE A 23 -0.28 -1.71 36.25
N GLN A 24 0.19 -2.43 37.26
CA GLN A 24 1.38 -2.06 38.03
C GLN A 24 2.61 -1.99 37.13
N HIS A 25 2.79 -2.95 36.24
CA HIS A 25 3.88 -2.94 35.26
C HIS A 25 3.83 -1.68 34.36
N LEU A 26 2.62 -1.29 33.90
CA LEU A 26 2.42 -0.04 33.15
C LEU A 26 2.86 1.19 33.97
N LEU A 27 2.48 1.25 35.24
CA LEU A 27 2.85 2.35 36.14
C LEU A 27 4.36 2.41 36.38
N ASP A 28 4.99 1.27 36.62
CA ASP A 28 6.44 1.18 36.84
C ASP A 28 7.21 1.64 35.59
N THR A 29 6.77 1.22 34.41
CA THR A 29 7.32 1.67 33.12
C THR A 29 7.16 3.19 32.95
N TYR A 30 5.98 3.74 33.23
CA TYR A 30 5.72 5.16 33.18
C TYR A 30 6.56 5.94 34.19
N LEU A 31 6.70 5.44 35.40
CA LEU A 31 7.53 6.04 36.45
C LEU A 31 9.04 6.03 36.14
N ALA A 32 9.51 5.05 35.41
CA ALA A 32 10.88 4.99 34.90
C ALA A 32 11.12 5.96 33.71
N SER A 33 10.06 6.42 33.04
CA SER A 33 10.15 7.35 31.92
C SER A 33 10.57 8.78 32.37
N ARG A 34 10.95 9.64 31.41
CA ARG A 34 11.33 11.05 31.65
C ARG A 34 10.12 11.99 31.77
N HIS A 35 8.87 11.51 31.65
CA HIS A 35 7.67 12.33 31.72
C HIS A 35 7.36 12.83 33.15
N ARG A 36 6.52 13.88 33.23
CA ARG A 36 5.96 14.32 34.50
C ARG A 36 5.10 13.21 35.11
N LYS A 37 5.27 12.93 36.40
CA LYS A 37 4.63 11.84 37.12
C LYS A 37 3.17 12.15 37.44
N LYS A 38 2.27 11.95 36.46
CA LYS A 38 0.81 12.15 36.62
C LYS A 38 0.11 10.80 36.80
N VAL A 39 0.42 10.11 37.88
CA VAL A 39 -0.08 8.77 38.17
C VAL A 39 -1.60 8.77 38.43
N ASP A 40 -2.11 9.80 39.15
CA ASP A 40 -3.52 9.87 39.57
C ASP A 40 -4.50 9.80 38.39
N ILE A 41 -4.21 10.56 37.30
CA ILE A 41 -5.10 10.54 36.10
C ILE A 41 -5.03 9.22 35.37
N ILE A 42 -3.86 8.56 35.31
CA ILE A 42 -3.70 7.25 34.69
C ILE A 42 -4.47 6.19 35.48
N THR A 43 -4.34 6.22 36.82
CA THR A 43 -5.07 5.33 37.72
C THR A 43 -6.58 5.54 37.61
N LYS A 44 -7.02 6.81 37.50
CA LYS A 44 -8.44 7.14 37.28
C LYS A 44 -8.93 6.58 35.94
N ALA A 45 -8.16 6.72 34.85
CA ALA A 45 -8.53 6.20 33.55
C ALA A 45 -8.58 4.66 33.53
N PHE A 46 -7.62 4.00 34.18
CA PHE A 46 -7.64 2.54 34.32
C PHE A 46 -8.88 2.05 35.10
N ASN A 47 -9.17 2.64 36.26
CA ASN A 47 -10.33 2.23 37.07
C ASN A 47 -11.64 2.45 36.31
N PHE A 48 -11.74 3.54 35.55
CA PHE A 48 -12.91 3.82 34.72
C PHE A 48 -13.05 2.79 33.58
N ALA A 49 -11.99 2.51 32.84
CA ALA A 49 -12.00 1.51 31.76
C ALA A 49 -12.29 0.10 32.30
N ARG A 50 -11.71 -0.27 33.45
CA ARG A 50 -11.97 -1.55 34.14
C ARG A 50 -13.45 -1.71 34.49
N GLN A 51 -14.08 -0.65 35.01
CA GLN A 51 -15.50 -0.67 35.34
C GLN A 51 -16.38 -0.73 34.09
N ALA A 52 -16.02 0.04 33.04
CA ALA A 52 -16.75 0.09 31.77
C ALA A 52 -16.78 -1.27 31.06
N HIS A 53 -15.67 -2.01 31.08
CA HIS A 53 -15.53 -3.33 30.44
C HIS A 53 -15.76 -4.51 31.43
N LYS A 54 -16.35 -4.28 32.57
CA LYS A 54 -16.58 -5.34 33.56
C LYS A 54 -17.46 -6.45 32.98
N GLY A 55 -16.98 -7.70 33.08
CA GLY A 55 -17.69 -8.88 32.56
C GLY A 55 -17.51 -9.13 31.03
N VAL A 56 -16.89 -8.20 30.28
CA VAL A 56 -16.63 -8.40 28.87
C VAL A 56 -15.34 -9.20 28.68
N ARG A 57 -15.36 -10.16 27.72
CA ARG A 57 -14.23 -11.04 27.43
C ARG A 57 -13.84 -10.97 25.94
N ARG A 58 -12.55 -11.13 25.70
CA ARG A 58 -12.02 -11.34 24.34
C ARG A 58 -12.31 -12.77 23.86
N LEU A 59 -12.17 -13.01 22.56
CA LEU A 59 -12.29 -14.35 21.98
C LEU A 59 -11.22 -15.33 22.51
N SER A 60 -10.09 -14.84 22.98
CA SER A 60 -9.07 -15.61 23.71
C SER A 60 -9.53 -16.10 25.09
N GLY A 61 -10.67 -15.59 25.60
CA GLY A 61 -11.24 -15.90 26.91
C GLY A 61 -10.74 -15.01 28.05
N GLU A 62 -9.74 -14.16 27.84
CA GLU A 62 -9.21 -13.23 28.83
C GLU A 62 -10.15 -12.02 29.06
N PRO A 63 -10.11 -11.37 30.25
CA PRO A 63 -10.86 -10.13 30.49
C PRO A 63 -10.48 -9.04 29.48
N TYR A 64 -11.50 -8.33 28.96
CA TYR A 64 -11.30 -7.33 27.89
C TYR A 64 -10.31 -6.22 28.30
N ILE A 65 -10.32 -5.81 29.56
CA ILE A 65 -9.44 -4.73 30.07
C ILE A 65 -7.94 -5.00 29.87
N MET A 66 -7.52 -6.25 29.68
CA MET A 66 -6.13 -6.61 29.38
C MET A 66 -5.67 -5.98 28.06
N HIS A 67 -6.58 -5.82 27.09
CA HIS A 67 -6.27 -5.18 25.81
C HIS A 67 -5.94 -3.68 25.97
N PRO A 68 -6.78 -2.81 26.54
CA PRO A 68 -6.42 -1.41 26.78
C PRO A 68 -5.15 -1.24 27.61
N ILE A 69 -4.90 -2.10 28.61
CA ILE A 69 -3.65 -2.06 29.39
C ILE A 69 -2.45 -2.35 28.46
N ALA A 70 -2.52 -3.39 27.64
CA ALA A 70 -1.45 -3.75 26.71
C ALA A 70 -1.19 -2.65 25.65
N VAL A 71 -2.25 -2.03 25.13
CA VAL A 71 -2.14 -0.88 24.21
C VAL A 71 -1.45 0.31 24.89
N ALA A 72 -1.83 0.61 26.13
CA ALA A 72 -1.21 1.66 26.94
C ALA A 72 0.27 1.34 27.27
N GLN A 73 0.58 0.05 27.53
CA GLN A 73 1.96 -0.42 27.75
C GLN A 73 2.83 -0.20 26.50
N ILE A 74 2.35 -0.59 25.32
CA ILE A 74 3.05 -0.35 24.05
C ILE A 74 3.26 1.15 23.83
N ALA A 75 2.23 1.97 24.06
CA ALA A 75 2.31 3.42 23.93
C ALA A 75 3.35 4.04 24.86
N CYS A 76 3.46 3.54 26.08
CA CYS A 76 4.42 4.02 27.09
C CYS A 76 5.85 3.53 26.80
N GLU A 77 6.03 2.21 26.63
CA GLU A 77 7.32 1.54 26.57
C GLU A 77 7.99 1.67 25.20
N GLU A 78 7.23 1.36 24.14
CA GLU A 78 7.80 1.28 22.79
C GLU A 78 7.80 2.62 22.06
N MET A 79 6.78 3.47 22.31
CA MET A 79 6.69 4.81 21.70
C MET A 79 7.07 5.95 22.63
N GLY A 80 7.22 5.72 23.94
CA GLY A 80 7.59 6.74 24.90
C GLY A 80 6.54 7.85 25.08
N LEU A 81 5.24 7.53 24.91
CA LEU A 81 4.16 8.51 25.03
C LEU A 81 3.84 8.84 26.49
N GLY A 82 3.37 10.07 26.73
CA GLY A 82 3.06 10.57 28.08
C GLY A 82 1.65 10.28 28.57
N SER A 83 1.32 10.76 29.78
CA SER A 83 0.08 10.47 30.50
C SER A 83 -1.21 10.68 29.70
N THR A 84 -1.31 11.74 28.89
CA THR A 84 -2.50 12.02 28.07
C THR A 84 -2.77 10.89 27.06
N SER A 85 -1.72 10.41 26.40
CA SER A 85 -1.82 9.31 25.43
C SER A 85 -2.07 7.97 26.11
N ILE A 86 -1.46 7.73 27.29
CA ILE A 86 -1.69 6.54 28.10
C ILE A 86 -3.16 6.48 28.56
N CYS A 87 -3.73 7.60 29.05
CA CYS A 87 -5.15 7.68 29.41
C CYS A 87 -6.04 7.44 28.20
N ALA A 88 -5.74 8.05 27.03
CA ALA A 88 -6.51 7.82 25.81
C ALA A 88 -6.42 6.36 25.33
N ALA A 89 -5.25 5.72 25.47
CA ALA A 89 -5.07 4.30 25.16
C ALA A 89 -5.85 3.39 26.12
N LEU A 90 -5.97 3.72 27.39
CA LEU A 90 -6.80 2.97 28.35
C LEU A 90 -8.29 3.13 28.06
N LEU A 91 -8.71 4.25 27.46
CA LEU A 91 -10.12 4.63 27.25
C LEU A 91 -10.58 4.43 25.78
N HIS A 92 -9.73 3.99 24.85
CA HIS A 92 -9.97 4.07 23.41
C HIS A 92 -11.20 3.31 22.93
N ASP A 93 -11.53 2.18 23.56
CA ASP A 93 -12.68 1.34 23.21
C ASP A 93 -13.92 1.62 24.09
N VAL A 94 -13.82 2.46 25.13
CA VAL A 94 -14.92 2.71 26.06
C VAL A 94 -16.13 3.29 25.34
N VAL A 95 -15.93 4.29 24.48
CA VAL A 95 -17.02 4.93 23.72
C VAL A 95 -17.57 4.02 22.62
N GLU A 96 -16.76 3.09 22.09
CA GLU A 96 -17.18 2.18 21.03
C GLU A 96 -17.97 0.97 21.57
N ASP A 97 -17.52 0.41 22.71
CA ASP A 97 -18.00 -0.88 23.23
C ASP A 97 -18.96 -0.73 24.42
N THR A 98 -19.22 0.50 24.89
CA THR A 98 -20.10 0.73 26.05
C THR A 98 -21.06 1.91 25.82
N ASP A 99 -21.95 2.18 26.77
CA ASP A 99 -22.94 3.28 26.68
C ASP A 99 -22.35 4.67 26.99
N TYR A 100 -21.06 4.77 27.32
CA TYR A 100 -20.42 6.06 27.60
C TYR A 100 -20.20 6.84 26.30
N THR A 101 -20.41 8.16 26.37
CA THR A 101 -20.24 9.10 25.27
C THR A 101 -18.89 9.83 25.33
N VAL A 102 -18.50 10.50 24.23
CA VAL A 102 -17.31 11.38 24.19
C VAL A 102 -17.47 12.52 25.21
N GLU A 103 -18.69 13.04 25.40
CA GLU A 103 -18.99 14.09 26.38
C GLU A 103 -18.75 13.62 27.81
N ASP A 104 -19.06 12.36 28.15
CA ASP A 104 -18.75 11.79 29.45
C ASP A 104 -17.23 11.75 29.70
N ILE A 105 -16.47 11.34 28.65
CA ILE A 105 -15.01 11.34 28.74
C ILE A 105 -14.46 12.78 28.89
N GLU A 106 -15.04 13.77 28.18
CA GLU A 106 -14.65 15.18 28.32
C GLU A 106 -14.89 15.70 29.74
N ASN A 107 -16.03 15.42 30.30
CA ASN A 107 -16.40 15.86 31.65
C ASN A 107 -15.50 15.24 32.74
N ILE A 108 -15.04 13.99 32.54
CA ILE A 108 -14.29 13.25 33.55
C ILE A 108 -12.78 13.46 33.43
N PHE A 109 -12.24 13.49 32.18
CA PHE A 109 -10.82 13.48 31.87
C PHE A 109 -10.33 14.73 31.15
N GLY A 110 -11.25 15.61 30.75
CA GLY A 110 -10.97 16.86 30.05
C GLY A 110 -10.88 16.74 28.55
N LYS A 111 -11.07 17.89 27.88
CA LYS A 111 -11.22 18.04 26.44
C LYS A 111 -10.12 17.34 25.62
N LYS A 112 -8.86 17.42 26.05
CA LYS A 112 -7.73 16.89 25.28
C LYS A 112 -7.73 15.37 25.16
N ILE A 113 -8.09 14.65 26.25
CA ILE A 113 -8.22 13.19 26.25
C ILE A 113 -9.45 12.78 25.43
N ALA A 114 -10.59 13.47 25.62
CA ALA A 114 -11.82 13.22 24.87
C ALA A 114 -11.63 13.37 23.36
N GLN A 115 -10.94 14.40 22.89
CA GLN A 115 -10.63 14.60 21.48
C GLN A 115 -9.81 13.45 20.87
N ILE A 116 -8.82 12.92 21.62
CA ILE A 116 -8.04 11.78 21.15
C ILE A 116 -8.91 10.52 21.09
N VAL A 117 -9.73 10.27 22.13
CA VAL A 117 -10.65 9.11 22.16
C VAL A 117 -11.67 9.19 21.04
N ASP A 118 -12.27 10.37 20.76
CA ASP A 118 -13.18 10.56 19.63
C ASP A 118 -12.51 10.22 18.28
N GLY A 119 -11.26 10.65 18.10
CA GLY A 119 -10.48 10.31 16.91
C GLY A 119 -10.19 8.82 16.74
N LEU A 120 -10.14 8.07 17.84
CA LEU A 120 -9.91 6.62 17.83
C LEU A 120 -11.21 5.82 17.59
N THR A 121 -12.37 6.41 17.87
CA THR A 121 -13.68 5.78 17.75
C THR A 121 -14.12 5.64 16.28
N LYS A 122 -14.68 4.48 15.91
CA LYS A 122 -15.19 4.24 14.55
C LYS A 122 -16.44 5.09 14.25
N ILE A 123 -16.65 5.40 12.98
CA ILE A 123 -17.87 6.09 12.55
C ILE A 123 -19.01 5.08 12.43
N SER A 124 -20.11 5.34 13.13
CA SER A 124 -21.39 4.66 12.94
C SER A 124 -22.21 5.41 11.91
N GLY A 125 -21.97 5.19 10.60
CA GLY A 125 -22.72 5.82 9.51
C GLY A 125 -21.82 6.47 8.46
N GLY A 126 -22.08 6.12 7.19
CA GLY A 126 -21.19 6.44 6.10
C GLY A 126 -21.25 7.89 5.63
N ILE A 127 -20.07 8.50 5.43
CA ILE A 127 -19.92 9.82 4.80
C ILE A 127 -20.01 9.71 3.27
N PHE A 128 -19.67 8.56 2.69
CA PHE A 128 -19.63 8.34 1.23
C PHE A 128 -20.92 7.74 0.63
N GLY A 129 -21.97 7.54 1.43
CA GLY A 129 -23.23 6.91 1.00
C GLY A 129 -23.11 5.38 0.85
N GLU A 130 -24.17 4.74 0.34
CA GLU A 130 -24.32 3.26 0.32
C GLU A 130 -23.23 2.49 -0.48
N ARG A 131 -22.40 3.19 -1.28
CA ARG A 131 -21.39 2.56 -2.15
C ARG A 131 -19.98 2.52 -1.59
N ALA A 132 -19.69 3.24 -0.52
CA ALA A 132 -18.34 3.27 0.05
C ALA A 132 -18.16 2.18 1.10
N SER A 133 -16.95 1.59 1.16
CA SER A 133 -16.65 0.64 2.23
C SER A 133 -16.49 1.38 3.55
N ALA A 134 -17.14 0.88 4.61
CA ALA A 134 -16.99 1.41 5.97
C ALA A 134 -15.50 1.53 6.42
N GLN A 135 -14.61 0.76 5.82
CA GLN A 135 -13.17 0.82 6.05
C GLN A 135 -12.52 2.09 5.49
N ALA A 136 -12.88 2.49 4.27
CA ALA A 136 -12.36 3.71 3.67
C ALA A 136 -12.80 4.95 4.46
N GLU A 137 -14.04 4.93 4.97
CA GLU A 137 -14.58 6.00 5.81
C GLU A 137 -13.89 6.11 7.16
N ASN A 138 -13.71 4.98 7.84
CA ASN A 138 -12.98 4.93 9.09
C ASN A 138 -11.53 5.38 8.91
N PHE A 139 -10.91 5.01 7.80
CA PHE A 139 -9.55 5.42 7.48
C PHE A 139 -9.47 6.92 7.13
N LYS A 140 -10.45 7.46 6.42
CA LYS A 140 -10.55 8.91 6.16
C LYS A 140 -10.69 9.70 7.47
N LYS A 141 -11.58 9.29 8.38
CA LYS A 141 -11.70 9.91 9.73
C LYS A 141 -10.39 9.85 10.47
N LEU A 142 -9.73 8.68 10.48
CA LEU A 142 -8.43 8.51 11.15
C LEU A 142 -7.40 9.52 10.63
N LEU A 143 -7.30 9.68 9.31
CA LEU A 143 -6.36 10.61 8.69
C LEU A 143 -6.72 12.08 8.94
N LEU A 144 -8.00 12.44 8.92
CA LEU A 144 -8.47 13.78 9.27
C LEU A 144 -8.11 14.13 10.71
N THR A 145 -8.40 13.22 11.65
CA THR A 145 -8.11 13.45 13.06
C THR A 145 -6.59 13.45 13.33
N MET A 146 -5.82 12.66 12.58
CA MET A 146 -4.36 12.67 12.63
C MET A 146 -3.77 14.04 12.25
N SER A 147 -4.37 14.76 11.30
CA SER A 147 -3.92 16.10 10.91
C SER A 147 -4.07 17.12 12.05
N ASP A 148 -4.96 16.86 13.00
CA ASP A 148 -5.18 17.72 14.18
C ASP A 148 -4.38 17.25 15.39
N ASP A 149 -4.19 15.93 15.56
CA ASP A 149 -3.40 15.37 16.66
C ASP A 149 -2.78 14.01 16.26
N ILE A 150 -1.49 14.00 16.01
CA ILE A 150 -0.75 12.79 15.58
C ILE A 150 -0.80 11.65 16.62
N ARG A 151 -1.10 11.94 17.89
CA ARG A 151 -1.20 10.91 18.94
C ARG A 151 -2.31 9.91 18.65
N VAL A 152 -3.36 10.31 17.92
CA VAL A 152 -4.45 9.43 17.51
C VAL A 152 -3.89 8.27 16.68
N ILE A 153 -3.08 8.55 15.65
CA ILE A 153 -2.51 7.49 14.81
C ILE A 153 -1.48 6.64 15.56
N LEU A 154 -0.69 7.26 16.46
CA LEU A 154 0.28 6.53 17.28
C LEU A 154 -0.42 5.49 18.17
N ILE A 155 -1.51 5.88 18.86
CA ILE A 155 -2.30 4.96 19.69
C ILE A 155 -2.98 3.90 18.81
N LYS A 156 -3.49 4.27 17.63
CA LYS A 156 -4.13 3.30 16.71
C LYS A 156 -3.14 2.28 16.16
N ILE A 157 -1.87 2.66 15.99
CA ILE A 157 -0.78 1.72 15.64
C ILE A 157 -0.48 0.79 16.84
N CYS A 158 -0.51 1.28 18.10
CA CYS A 158 -0.37 0.43 19.28
C CYS A 158 -1.51 -0.59 19.40
N ASP A 159 -2.76 -0.14 19.19
CA ASP A 159 -3.94 -1.00 19.15
C ASP A 159 -3.78 -2.09 18.07
N ARG A 160 -3.43 -1.69 16.85
CA ARG A 160 -3.20 -2.62 15.74
C ARG A 160 -2.09 -3.63 16.05
N LEU A 161 -0.99 -3.18 16.64
CA LEU A 161 0.12 -4.06 17.02
C LEU A 161 -0.31 -5.11 18.05
N HIS A 162 -1.04 -4.70 19.09
CA HIS A 162 -1.56 -5.66 20.08
C HIS A 162 -2.55 -6.63 19.45
N ASN A 163 -3.45 -6.15 18.58
CA ASN A 163 -4.38 -7.00 17.84
C ASN A 163 -3.66 -8.01 16.95
N MET A 164 -2.54 -7.63 16.31
CA MET A 164 -1.71 -8.55 15.52
C MET A 164 -1.00 -9.58 16.39
N ARG A 165 -0.50 -9.20 17.56
CA ARG A 165 0.16 -10.11 18.52
C ARG A 165 -0.81 -11.19 19.06
N THR A 166 -2.11 -10.86 19.13
CA THR A 166 -3.18 -11.75 19.66
C THR A 166 -4.11 -12.30 18.55
N LEU A 167 -3.72 -12.20 17.30
CA LEU A 167 -4.58 -12.50 16.14
C LEU A 167 -4.93 -13.99 16.01
N GLU A 168 -4.18 -14.88 16.65
CA GLU A 168 -4.34 -16.32 16.59
C GLU A 168 -5.73 -16.79 17.10
N SER A 169 -6.33 -16.06 18.04
CA SER A 169 -7.67 -16.33 18.58
C SER A 169 -8.82 -15.99 17.63
N GLN A 170 -8.54 -15.28 16.53
CA GLN A 170 -9.56 -14.88 15.56
C GLN A 170 -9.81 -15.94 14.50
N PRO A 171 -11.03 -16.04 13.93
CA PRO A 171 -11.29 -16.90 12.77
C PRO A 171 -10.44 -16.56 11.57
N ALA A 172 -10.08 -17.54 10.73
CA ALA A 172 -9.16 -17.39 9.60
C ALA A 172 -9.54 -16.24 8.65
N ASN A 173 -10.83 -16.07 8.33
CA ASN A 173 -11.30 -14.97 7.47
C ASN A 173 -11.02 -13.59 8.07
N LYS A 174 -11.12 -13.44 9.41
CA LYS A 174 -10.74 -12.20 10.11
C LYS A 174 -9.23 -12.03 10.17
N GLN A 175 -8.48 -13.13 10.34
CA GLN A 175 -7.02 -13.09 10.33
C GLN A 175 -6.49 -12.50 9.01
N TYR A 176 -6.96 -13.00 7.87
CA TYR A 176 -6.56 -12.49 6.55
C TYR A 176 -6.92 -11.02 6.35
N LYS A 177 -8.13 -10.63 6.75
CA LYS A 177 -8.56 -9.23 6.66
C LYS A 177 -7.65 -8.31 7.47
N ILE A 178 -7.43 -8.64 8.74
CA ILE A 178 -6.65 -7.81 9.67
C ILE A 178 -5.18 -7.78 9.25
N ALA A 179 -4.60 -8.91 8.82
CA ALA A 179 -3.24 -8.99 8.28
C ALA A 179 -3.09 -8.13 7.02
N GLY A 180 -4.02 -8.22 6.07
CA GLY A 180 -4.01 -7.41 4.85
C GLY A 180 -4.12 -5.91 5.14
N GLU A 181 -5.06 -5.47 5.99
CA GLU A 181 -5.14 -4.07 6.41
C GLU A 181 -3.84 -3.60 7.09
N THR A 182 -3.25 -4.46 7.91
CA THR A 182 -2.02 -4.14 8.64
C THR A 182 -0.85 -3.96 7.69
N LEU A 183 -0.67 -4.88 6.74
CA LEU A 183 0.43 -4.83 5.78
C LEU A 183 0.32 -3.66 4.81
N TYR A 184 -0.92 -3.33 4.36
CA TYR A 184 -1.13 -2.34 3.31
C TYR A 184 -1.50 -0.94 3.80
N ILE A 185 -1.80 -0.77 5.09
CA ILE A 185 -2.17 0.53 5.66
C ILE A 185 -1.27 0.88 6.85
N TYR A 186 -1.26 0.04 7.89
CA TYR A 186 -0.62 0.40 9.16
C TYR A 186 0.91 0.27 9.13
N ALA A 187 1.47 -0.72 8.47
CA ALA A 187 2.92 -0.86 8.34
C ALA A 187 3.55 0.29 7.53
N PRO A 188 2.97 0.73 6.39
CA PRO A 188 3.41 1.94 5.71
C PRO A 188 3.27 3.23 6.52
N LEU A 189 2.18 3.39 7.28
CA LEU A 189 2.03 4.52 8.21
C LEU A 189 3.12 4.51 9.29
N ALA A 190 3.38 3.36 9.90
CA ALA A 190 4.46 3.20 10.86
C ALA A 190 5.84 3.51 10.24
N ASN A 191 6.06 3.11 8.98
CA ASN A 191 7.27 3.45 8.23
C ASN A 191 7.41 4.97 8.01
N ARG A 192 6.33 5.64 7.60
CA ARG A 192 6.33 7.10 7.37
C ARG A 192 6.56 7.89 8.66
N LEU A 193 6.07 7.38 9.78
CA LEU A 193 6.29 7.94 11.11
C LEU A 193 7.63 7.54 11.73
N GLY A 194 8.49 6.80 11.00
CA GLY A 194 9.81 6.38 11.46
C GLY A 194 9.81 5.26 12.51
N LEU A 195 8.65 4.64 12.81
CA LEU A 195 8.48 3.59 13.81
C LEU A 195 9.00 2.24 13.28
N ASN A 196 10.30 2.16 12.97
CA ASN A 196 10.86 1.03 12.21
C ASN A 196 10.75 -0.32 12.94
N LYS A 197 10.84 -0.35 14.27
CA LYS A 197 10.67 -1.57 15.07
C LYS A 197 9.25 -2.10 14.92
N ILE A 198 8.26 -1.25 15.14
CA ILE A 198 6.83 -1.59 15.06
C ILE A 198 6.43 -1.95 13.63
N LYS A 199 6.89 -1.17 12.64
CA LYS A 199 6.71 -1.47 11.22
C LYS A 199 7.19 -2.88 10.86
N THR A 200 8.39 -3.24 11.29
CA THR A 200 8.98 -4.55 10.99
C THR A 200 8.19 -5.68 11.64
N GLU A 201 7.75 -5.49 12.88
CA GLU A 201 6.92 -6.48 13.58
C GLU A 201 5.54 -6.63 12.94
N LEU A 202 4.88 -5.52 12.55
CA LEU A 202 3.61 -5.55 11.83
C LEU A 202 3.73 -6.29 10.49
N GLU A 203 4.80 -6.05 9.73
CA GLU A 203 5.08 -6.75 8.48
C GLU A 203 5.28 -8.26 8.70
N ASP A 204 6.10 -8.64 9.67
CA ASP A 204 6.39 -10.05 9.95
C ASP A 204 5.16 -10.80 10.47
N LEU A 205 4.37 -10.19 11.35
CA LEU A 205 3.11 -10.77 11.84
C LEU A 205 2.10 -10.91 10.70
N SER A 206 1.97 -9.91 9.82
CA SER A 206 1.08 -10.00 8.66
C SER A 206 1.53 -11.11 7.70
N PHE A 207 2.82 -11.19 7.43
CA PHE A 207 3.40 -12.23 6.58
C PHE A 207 3.14 -13.64 7.12
N ARG A 208 3.23 -13.83 8.44
CA ARG A 208 2.92 -15.12 9.09
C ARG A 208 1.51 -15.59 8.81
N TYR A 209 0.53 -14.68 8.71
CA TYR A 209 -0.88 -15.03 8.45
C TYR A 209 -1.23 -15.04 6.97
N GLU A 210 -0.57 -14.25 6.14
CA GLU A 210 -0.81 -14.23 4.70
C GLU A 210 -0.10 -15.35 3.95
N HIS A 211 1.13 -15.70 4.38
CA HIS A 211 2.01 -16.68 3.75
C HIS A 211 2.67 -17.58 4.79
N PRO A 212 1.90 -18.45 5.48
CA PRO A 212 2.41 -19.23 6.63
C PRO A 212 3.50 -20.21 6.25
N GLU A 213 3.46 -20.83 5.07
CA GLU A 213 4.44 -21.81 4.61
C GLU A 213 5.79 -21.15 4.32
N GLU A 214 5.77 -20.06 3.55
CA GLU A 214 6.98 -19.31 3.22
C GLU A 214 7.60 -18.67 4.47
N TYR A 215 6.77 -18.16 5.39
CA TYR A 215 7.23 -17.65 6.67
C TYR A 215 7.97 -18.73 7.47
N ALA A 216 7.37 -19.92 7.59
CA ALA A 216 7.96 -21.06 8.31
C ALA A 216 9.26 -21.53 7.66
N ALA A 217 9.31 -21.62 6.32
CA ALA A 217 10.49 -22.00 5.57
C ALA A 217 11.66 -21.02 5.79
N ILE A 218 11.41 -19.71 5.68
CA ILE A 218 12.43 -18.68 5.91
C ILE A 218 12.89 -18.68 7.37
N LYS A 219 11.97 -18.79 8.32
CA LYS A 219 12.29 -18.84 9.75
C LYS A 219 13.17 -20.07 10.10
N SER A 220 12.87 -21.23 9.52
CA SER A 220 13.68 -22.44 9.68
C SER A 220 15.10 -22.25 9.11
N LYS A 221 15.22 -21.72 7.89
CA LYS A 221 16.55 -21.41 7.29
C LYS A 221 17.34 -20.40 8.12
N LEU A 222 16.69 -19.39 8.67
CA LEU A 222 17.32 -18.44 9.59
C LEU A 222 17.82 -19.14 10.87
N ALA A 223 17.04 -20.03 11.45
CA ALA A 223 17.46 -20.78 12.64
C ALA A 223 18.67 -21.69 12.35
N LEU A 224 18.62 -22.46 11.27
CA LEU A 224 19.71 -23.36 10.87
C LEU A 224 21.03 -22.64 10.58
N THR A 225 20.99 -21.38 10.18
CA THR A 225 22.20 -20.60 9.86
C THR A 225 22.65 -19.68 11.00
N GLN A 226 22.01 -19.74 12.16
CA GLN A 226 22.29 -18.80 13.27
C GLN A 226 23.73 -18.88 13.76
N GLU A 227 24.23 -20.06 14.10
CA GLU A 227 25.60 -20.25 14.59
C GLU A 227 26.67 -19.71 13.64
N LYS A 228 26.51 -19.99 12.33
CA LYS A 228 27.41 -19.48 11.29
C LYS A 228 27.37 -17.95 11.19
N ARG A 229 26.19 -17.33 11.42
CA ARG A 229 26.07 -15.87 11.43
C ARG A 229 26.73 -15.26 12.67
N ASP A 230 26.56 -15.87 13.83
CA ASP A 230 27.14 -15.40 15.08
C ASP A 230 28.66 -15.48 15.03
N GLU A 231 29.21 -16.57 14.48
CA GLU A 231 30.63 -16.72 14.24
C GLU A 231 31.15 -15.65 13.25
N LEU A 232 30.49 -15.47 12.13
CA LEU A 232 30.84 -14.45 11.14
C LEU A 232 30.81 -13.04 11.76
N PHE A 233 29.79 -12.74 12.57
CA PHE A 233 29.66 -11.47 13.28
C PHE A 233 30.83 -11.25 14.24
N ALA A 234 31.18 -12.25 15.04
CA ALA A 234 32.27 -12.13 16.00
C ALA A 234 33.61 -11.90 15.29
N GLN A 235 33.92 -12.70 14.24
CA GLN A 235 35.15 -12.56 13.46
C GLN A 235 35.24 -11.22 12.72
N PHE A 236 34.10 -10.72 12.18
CA PHE A 236 34.04 -9.46 11.44
C PHE A 236 34.17 -8.27 12.38
N THR A 237 33.51 -8.29 13.54
CA THR A 237 33.51 -7.16 14.49
C THR A 237 34.74 -7.04 15.36
N GLY A 238 35.51 -8.09 15.55
CA GLY A 238 36.73 -8.08 16.36
C GLY A 238 37.70 -6.93 15.97
N PRO A 239 38.23 -6.94 14.73
CA PRO A 239 39.12 -5.87 14.28
C PRO A 239 38.49 -4.47 14.29
N ILE A 240 37.15 -4.37 14.11
CA ILE A 240 36.43 -3.08 14.20
C ILE A 240 36.48 -2.57 15.65
N ARG A 241 36.26 -3.43 16.65
CA ARG A 241 36.36 -3.08 18.07
C ARG A 241 37.73 -2.53 18.43
N GLU A 242 38.78 -3.23 18.01
CA GLU A 242 40.16 -2.78 18.23
C GLU A 242 40.43 -1.39 17.62
N ALA A 243 39.85 -1.09 16.44
CA ALA A 243 40.03 0.19 15.82
C ALA A 243 39.26 1.31 16.57
N LEU A 244 38.02 1.02 17.01
CA LEU A 244 37.19 1.98 17.76
C LEU A 244 37.74 2.24 19.16
N ASP A 245 38.30 1.22 19.83
CA ASP A 245 38.95 1.36 21.13
C ASP A 245 40.14 2.33 21.06
N LYS A 246 40.94 2.24 19.96
CA LYS A 246 42.06 3.18 19.71
C LYS A 246 41.58 4.62 19.49
N MET A 247 40.33 4.83 19.02
CA MET A 247 39.73 6.16 18.84
C MET A 247 39.20 6.75 20.17
N SER A 248 39.19 5.97 21.26
CA SER A 248 38.65 6.37 22.57
C SER A 248 37.21 6.86 22.50
N ILE A 249 36.39 6.20 21.66
CA ILE A 249 34.95 6.46 21.48
C ILE A 249 34.19 5.42 22.30
N LYS A 250 33.13 5.84 22.98
CA LYS A 250 32.18 4.89 23.57
C LYS A 250 31.23 4.41 22.49
N TYR A 251 31.11 3.10 22.33
CA TYR A 251 30.29 2.51 21.28
C TYR A 251 29.62 1.20 21.70
N THR A 252 28.61 0.83 20.96
CA THR A 252 27.95 -0.48 21.03
C THR A 252 27.84 -1.05 19.61
N ILE A 253 28.28 -2.28 19.40
CA ILE A 253 28.11 -2.97 18.12
C ILE A 253 27.00 -4.02 18.28
N LYS A 254 25.97 -3.94 17.42
CA LYS A 254 24.84 -4.88 17.40
C LYS A 254 24.74 -5.59 16.06
N ALA A 255 24.44 -6.88 16.08
CA ALA A 255 23.99 -7.61 14.89
C ALA A 255 22.55 -7.21 14.56
N ARG A 256 22.26 -7.04 13.28
CA ARG A 256 20.90 -6.90 12.78
C ARG A 256 20.65 -7.98 11.74
N VAL A 257 19.75 -8.90 12.07
CA VAL A 257 19.25 -9.88 11.11
C VAL A 257 18.05 -9.32 10.41
N LYS A 258 18.00 -9.48 9.09
CA LYS A 258 16.87 -9.03 8.28
C LYS A 258 15.61 -9.84 8.62
N SER A 259 14.47 -9.18 8.71
CA SER A 259 13.21 -9.84 9.07
C SER A 259 12.72 -10.81 7.98
N PRO A 260 11.98 -11.87 8.35
CA PRO A 260 11.42 -12.84 7.41
C PRO A 260 10.65 -12.20 6.25
N TYR A 261 9.79 -11.23 6.51
CA TYR A 261 9.08 -10.49 5.47
C TYR A 261 10.03 -9.75 4.53
N SER A 262 11.03 -9.06 5.08
CA SER A 262 12.00 -8.33 4.26
C SER A 262 12.86 -9.25 3.39
N ILE A 263 13.16 -10.47 3.85
CA ILE A 263 13.84 -11.49 3.07
C ILE A 263 12.94 -11.98 1.94
N TRP A 264 11.71 -12.39 2.26
CA TRP A 264 10.73 -12.84 1.27
C TRP A 264 10.46 -11.80 0.20
N ASN A 265 10.20 -10.56 0.59
CA ASN A 265 9.96 -9.45 -0.34
C ASN A 265 11.16 -9.21 -1.27
N LYS A 266 12.38 -9.40 -0.78
CA LYS A 266 13.58 -9.30 -1.60
C LYS A 266 13.72 -10.47 -2.57
N MET A 267 13.39 -11.70 -2.13
CA MET A 267 13.34 -12.88 -2.99
C MET A 267 12.33 -12.66 -4.13
N GLN A 268 11.14 -12.16 -3.83
CA GLN A 268 10.10 -11.90 -4.84
C GLN A 268 10.49 -10.79 -5.81
N ASN A 269 10.95 -9.62 -5.31
CA ASN A 269 11.21 -8.45 -6.15
C ASN A 269 12.51 -8.55 -6.96
N LYS A 270 13.48 -9.37 -6.53
CA LYS A 270 14.77 -9.54 -7.22
C LYS A 270 14.92 -10.91 -7.86
N HIS A 271 13.92 -11.77 -7.70
CA HIS A 271 13.94 -13.15 -8.20
C HIS A 271 15.21 -13.92 -7.81
N VAL A 272 15.58 -13.81 -6.53
CA VAL A 272 16.76 -14.47 -5.97
C VAL A 272 16.37 -15.48 -4.90
N THR A 273 17.19 -16.51 -4.72
CA THR A 273 17.00 -17.49 -3.66
C THR A 273 17.44 -16.93 -2.31
N PHE A 274 17.07 -17.61 -1.21
CA PHE A 274 17.50 -17.21 0.14
C PHE A 274 19.03 -17.17 0.26
N GLU A 275 19.74 -18.09 -0.36
CA GLU A 275 21.18 -18.25 -0.33
C GLU A 275 21.92 -17.11 -1.06
N GLU A 276 21.29 -16.49 -2.04
CA GLU A 276 21.84 -15.37 -2.83
C GLU A 276 21.67 -14.03 -2.13
N ILE A 277 20.91 -13.98 -1.04
CA ILE A 277 20.74 -12.74 -0.26
C ILE A 277 21.97 -12.53 0.63
N TYR A 278 22.88 -11.67 0.21
CA TYR A 278 24.12 -11.37 0.93
C TYR A 278 23.96 -10.46 2.15
N ASP A 279 22.87 -9.69 2.27
CA ASP A 279 22.60 -8.71 3.33
C ASP A 279 21.60 -9.20 4.40
N ILE A 280 21.59 -10.52 4.65
CA ILE A 280 20.80 -11.11 5.75
C ILE A 280 21.32 -10.63 7.09
N LEU A 281 22.66 -10.53 7.24
CA LEU A 281 23.32 -9.98 8.40
C LEU A 281 23.85 -8.58 8.10
N ALA A 282 23.47 -7.62 8.92
CA ALA A 282 24.06 -6.29 8.96
C ALA A 282 24.67 -6.03 10.34
N VAL A 283 25.69 -5.18 10.38
CA VAL A 283 26.36 -4.73 11.60
C VAL A 283 25.98 -3.29 11.87
N ARG A 284 25.54 -2.98 13.08
CA ARG A 284 25.20 -1.63 13.50
C ARG A 284 26.20 -1.16 14.54
N ILE A 285 26.88 -0.05 14.25
CA ILE A 285 27.77 0.66 15.15
C ILE A 285 27.03 1.88 15.68
N ILE A 286 26.77 1.89 17.00
CA ILE A 286 26.12 2.98 17.69
C ILE A 286 27.18 3.59 18.61
N PHE A 287 27.43 4.90 18.51
CA PHE A 287 28.43 5.58 19.33
C PHE A 287 27.84 6.79 20.06
N GLU A 288 28.46 7.13 21.21
CA GLU A 288 28.21 8.38 21.92
C GLU A 288 29.11 9.47 21.34
N PRO A 289 28.57 10.54 20.71
CA PRO A 289 29.39 11.60 20.16
C PRO A 289 30.00 12.45 21.30
N LYS A 290 31.23 12.92 21.12
CA LYS A 290 31.91 13.83 22.09
C LYS A 290 31.18 15.17 22.20
N LYS A 291 30.68 15.65 21.03
CA LYS A 291 29.81 16.82 20.93
C LYS A 291 28.76 16.54 19.87
N ARG A 292 27.53 17.04 20.12
CA ARG A 292 26.43 16.87 19.16
C ARG A 292 26.72 17.45 17.79
N ASP A 293 27.38 18.59 17.73
CA ASP A 293 27.71 19.27 16.47
C ASP A 293 28.74 18.49 15.61
N GLU A 294 29.47 17.55 16.23
CA GLU A 294 30.51 16.76 15.58
C GLU A 294 30.05 15.33 15.20
N GLU A 295 28.79 14.95 15.51
CA GLU A 295 28.32 13.57 15.34
C GLU A 295 28.41 13.06 13.88
N ILE A 296 28.16 13.93 12.88
CA ILE A 296 28.30 13.59 11.47
C ILE A 296 29.76 13.32 11.13
N ASN A 297 30.68 14.20 11.59
CA ASN A 297 32.11 14.04 11.35
C ASN A 297 32.65 12.76 12.01
N GLU A 298 32.14 12.42 13.20
CA GLU A 298 32.54 11.19 13.89
C GLU A 298 32.04 9.94 13.15
N CYS A 299 30.87 9.96 12.52
CA CYS A 299 30.41 8.89 11.63
C CYS A 299 31.41 8.63 10.49
N PHE A 300 31.87 9.70 9.81
CA PHE A 300 32.85 9.57 8.74
C PHE A 300 34.23 9.15 9.25
N ASN A 301 34.67 9.58 10.44
CA ASN A 301 35.91 9.13 11.06
C ASN A 301 35.89 7.62 11.34
N ILE A 302 34.75 7.10 11.86
CA ILE A 302 34.52 5.67 12.06
C ILE A 302 34.58 4.95 10.72
N TYR A 303 33.92 5.47 9.68
CA TYR A 303 33.96 4.91 8.32
C TYR A 303 35.39 4.81 7.78
N VAL A 304 36.19 5.86 7.91
CA VAL A 304 37.60 5.85 7.48
C VAL A 304 38.40 4.80 8.26
N ALA A 305 38.18 4.67 9.56
CA ALA A 305 38.87 3.68 10.40
C ALA A 305 38.56 2.23 9.95
N ILE A 306 37.27 1.91 9.70
CA ILE A 306 36.88 0.56 9.29
C ILE A 306 37.22 0.24 7.82
N SER A 307 37.25 1.26 6.94
CA SER A 307 37.66 1.12 5.54
C SER A 307 39.14 0.79 5.35
N ARG A 308 39.98 1.08 6.38
CA ARG A 308 41.38 0.64 6.42
C ARG A 308 41.50 -0.85 6.74
N ILE A 309 40.53 -1.45 7.38
CA ILE A 309 40.51 -2.89 7.76
C ILE A 309 39.88 -3.71 6.66
N TYR A 310 38.76 -3.25 6.08
CA TYR A 310 37.96 -3.97 5.10
C TYR A 310 37.71 -3.12 3.85
N LYS A 311 37.79 -3.74 2.67
CA LYS A 311 37.51 -3.04 1.41
C LYS A 311 36.02 -2.71 1.31
N SER A 312 35.72 -1.46 1.06
CA SER A 312 34.35 -1.00 0.80
C SER A 312 33.94 -1.22 -0.66
N HIS A 313 32.64 -1.52 -0.86
CA HIS A 313 32.04 -1.54 -2.18
C HIS A 313 31.80 -0.11 -2.67
N PRO A 314 32.39 0.33 -3.80
CA PRO A 314 32.35 1.74 -4.20
C PRO A 314 30.91 2.28 -4.40
N ASP A 315 30.03 1.50 -5.04
CA ASP A 315 28.66 1.95 -5.39
C ASP A 315 27.63 1.74 -4.26
N ARG A 316 28.08 1.33 -3.07
CA ARG A 316 27.18 1.01 -1.94
C ARG A 316 27.47 1.81 -0.68
N LEU A 317 28.06 2.98 -0.82
CA LEU A 317 28.09 4.00 0.22
C LEU A 317 26.79 4.82 0.11
N ARG A 318 26.01 4.88 1.19
CA ARG A 318 24.77 5.67 1.24
C ARG A 318 24.86 6.64 2.41
N ASP A 319 24.90 7.90 2.07
CA ASP A 319 24.96 9.01 3.02
C ASP A 319 23.54 9.49 3.34
N TRP A 320 22.98 8.93 4.41
CA TRP A 320 21.74 9.41 5.01
C TRP A 320 22.00 10.38 6.17
N LEU A 321 23.23 10.88 6.34
CA LEU A 321 23.58 11.85 7.36
C LEU A 321 23.32 13.27 6.85
N ASN A 322 23.86 13.59 5.66
CA ASN A 322 23.68 14.89 5.00
C ASN A 322 22.32 14.99 4.28
N HIS A 323 21.74 13.86 3.90
CA HIS A 323 20.42 13.76 3.25
C HIS A 323 19.55 12.75 4.00
N PRO A 324 18.96 13.15 5.16
CA PRO A 324 18.07 12.28 5.92
C PRO A 324 16.89 11.81 5.07
N LYS A 325 16.34 10.64 5.41
CA LYS A 325 15.09 10.19 4.78
C LYS A 325 13.92 11.00 5.30
N ALA A 326 12.83 11.10 4.53
CA ALA A 326 11.61 11.81 4.90
C ALA A 326 10.97 11.40 6.24
N ASN A 327 11.38 10.29 6.82
CA ASN A 327 10.98 9.84 8.15
C ASN A 327 12.02 10.18 9.25
N GLY A 328 12.94 11.11 8.98
CA GLY A 328 13.98 11.52 9.91
C GLY A 328 15.11 10.51 10.13
N TYR A 329 15.18 9.43 9.35
CA TYR A 329 16.23 8.41 9.49
C TYR A 329 17.59 8.94 9.06
N GLN A 330 18.57 8.87 9.96
CA GLN A 330 19.97 9.24 9.70
C GLN A 330 20.92 8.07 10.01
N ALA A 331 21.83 7.77 9.13
CA ALA A 331 22.94 6.82 9.30
C ALA A 331 23.88 6.87 8.10
N LEU A 332 25.13 6.48 8.27
CA LEU A 332 26.02 6.17 7.17
C LEU A 332 26.01 4.66 6.92
N HIS A 333 25.58 4.25 5.73
CA HIS A 333 25.60 2.85 5.33
C HIS A 333 26.79 2.57 4.42
N VAL A 334 27.57 1.57 4.76
CA VAL A 334 28.69 1.10 3.96
C VAL A 334 28.63 -0.43 3.84
N THR A 335 28.93 -0.95 2.66
CA THR A 335 29.06 -2.39 2.43
C THR A 335 30.52 -2.76 2.38
N LEU A 336 30.97 -3.63 3.28
CA LEU A 336 32.36 -4.04 3.44
C LEU A 336 32.54 -5.52 3.12
N MET A 337 33.71 -5.88 2.53
CA MET A 337 34.07 -7.26 2.24
C MET A 337 34.73 -7.91 3.47
N SER A 338 34.08 -8.93 4.01
CA SER A 338 34.70 -9.75 5.10
C SER A 338 35.89 -10.56 4.60
N LYS A 339 36.73 -11.03 5.51
CA LYS A 339 37.87 -11.92 5.19
C LYS A 339 37.42 -13.25 4.55
N GLN A 340 36.16 -13.61 4.70
CA GLN A 340 35.57 -14.83 4.14
C GLN A 340 34.95 -14.60 2.75
N GLY A 341 35.14 -13.40 2.12
CA GLY A 341 34.60 -13.07 0.81
C GLY A 341 33.10 -12.74 0.81
N ARG A 342 32.51 -12.43 1.97
CA ARG A 342 31.09 -12.04 2.06
C ARG A 342 30.96 -10.55 2.23
N TRP A 343 29.99 -9.95 1.52
CA TRP A 343 29.61 -8.58 1.71
C TRP A 343 28.75 -8.44 2.97
N ILE A 344 29.10 -7.49 3.84
CA ILE A 344 28.38 -7.17 5.08
C ILE A 344 28.04 -5.68 5.08
N GLU A 345 26.77 -5.34 5.27
CA GLU A 345 26.34 -3.96 5.46
C GLU A 345 26.69 -3.50 6.88
N VAL A 346 27.34 -2.36 6.99
CA VAL A 346 27.62 -1.69 8.25
C VAL A 346 26.87 -0.37 8.29
N GLN A 347 26.10 -0.16 9.37
CA GLN A 347 25.31 1.05 9.63
C GLN A 347 25.98 1.80 10.78
N ILE A 348 26.48 3.00 10.53
CA ILE A 348 27.16 3.84 11.52
C ILE A 348 26.23 5.00 11.88
N ARG A 349 25.96 5.19 13.17
CA ARG A 349 25.08 6.26 13.67
C ARG A 349 25.35 6.57 15.13
N SER A 350 25.04 7.81 15.57
CA SER A 350 25.11 8.17 16.98
C SER A 350 23.98 7.51 17.78
N ASP A 351 24.06 7.59 19.11
CA ASP A 351 22.99 7.17 20.02
C ASP A 351 21.68 7.92 19.76
N HIS A 352 21.75 9.22 19.50
CA HIS A 352 20.60 10.06 19.13
C HIS A 352 19.98 9.63 17.79
N MET A 353 20.81 9.48 16.74
CA MET A 353 20.33 8.97 15.43
C MET A 353 19.72 7.57 15.56
N ASN A 354 20.26 6.75 16.48
CA ASN A 354 19.70 5.44 16.76
C ASN A 354 18.32 5.53 17.42
N GLU A 355 18.13 6.45 18.36
CA GLU A 355 16.84 6.67 19.01
C GLU A 355 15.78 7.14 18.00
N VAL A 356 16.11 8.12 17.15
CA VAL A 356 15.26 8.58 16.06
C VAL A 356 14.94 7.43 15.06
N ALA A 357 15.93 6.61 14.72
CA ALA A 357 15.73 5.49 13.80
C ALA A 357 14.84 4.37 14.35
N GLU A 358 14.78 4.17 15.68
CA GLU A 358 13.95 3.13 16.31
C GLU A 358 12.55 3.64 16.69
N GLN A 359 12.43 4.89 17.16
CA GLN A 359 11.19 5.47 17.69
C GLN A 359 10.55 6.52 16.76
N GLY A 360 11.23 6.89 15.67
CA GLY A 360 10.74 7.85 14.70
C GLY A 360 10.43 9.21 15.31
N PHE A 361 9.39 9.87 14.81
CA PHE A 361 8.93 11.17 15.33
C PHE A 361 8.56 11.15 16.82
N ALA A 362 8.25 9.97 17.39
CA ALA A 362 8.00 9.84 18.83
C ALA A 362 9.25 10.17 19.67
N ALA A 363 10.47 9.96 19.15
CA ALA A 363 11.72 10.34 19.83
C ALA A 363 11.84 11.86 20.01
N HIS A 364 11.40 12.66 19.04
CA HIS A 364 11.45 14.14 19.13
C HIS A 364 10.57 14.67 20.26
N TRP A 365 9.47 14.00 20.60
CA TRP A 365 8.59 14.40 21.70
C TRP A 365 9.21 14.18 23.08
N LYS A 366 10.20 13.30 23.22
CA LYS A 366 10.94 13.10 24.46
C LYS A 366 11.83 14.28 24.82
N TYR A 367 12.30 15.04 23.84
CA TYR A 367 13.24 16.15 24.04
C TYR A 367 12.54 17.51 24.17
N LYS A 368 11.23 17.60 23.89
CA LYS A 368 10.44 18.84 23.98
C LYS A 368 10.00 19.18 25.41
N ASN A 369 10.92 19.65 26.26
CA ASN A 369 10.57 20.36 27.49
C ASN A 369 10.69 21.89 27.39
N GLY A 370 10.83 22.47 26.20
CA GLY A 370 11.07 23.90 26.03
C GLY A 370 10.78 24.45 24.64
N GLY A 371 9.59 24.30 24.13
CA GLY A 371 8.89 25.29 23.29
C GLY A 371 9.48 25.77 21.94
N GLU A 372 10.59 25.25 21.43
CA GLU A 372 11.14 25.67 20.15
C GLU A 372 10.88 24.59 19.08
N TYR A 373 10.36 25.03 17.89
CA TYR A 373 10.14 24.20 16.70
C TYR A 373 11.49 23.86 16.06
N SER A 374 11.76 22.58 15.77
CA SER A 374 12.92 22.16 14.99
C SER A 374 12.58 22.07 13.51
N GLU A 375 13.59 22.26 12.64
CA GLU A 375 13.44 22.15 11.17
C GLU A 375 12.86 20.78 10.72
N ASP A 376 13.06 19.71 11.49
CA ASP A 376 12.55 18.37 11.23
C ASP A 376 11.00 18.25 11.31
N GLU A 377 10.30 19.21 11.94
CA GLU A 377 8.83 19.25 11.96
C GLU A 377 8.25 19.73 10.62
N GLY A 378 9.04 20.40 9.79
CA GLY A 378 8.62 20.88 8.48
C GLY A 378 8.16 19.76 7.58
N GLU A 379 8.93 18.69 7.44
CA GLU A 379 8.60 17.56 6.55
C GLU A 379 7.35 16.79 7.00
N LEU A 380 7.17 16.60 8.31
CA LEU A 380 5.95 15.98 8.85
C LEU A 380 4.73 16.87 8.60
N ASN A 381 4.86 18.18 8.85
CA ASN A 381 3.78 19.14 8.62
C ASN A 381 3.44 19.27 7.14
N ASP A 382 4.43 19.25 6.25
CA ASP A 382 4.23 19.24 4.80
C ASP A 382 3.51 17.98 4.33
N TRP A 383 3.89 16.82 4.90
CA TRP A 383 3.20 15.57 4.62
C TRP A 383 1.77 15.57 5.15
N LEU A 384 1.52 16.04 6.39
CA LEU A 384 0.17 16.19 6.95
C LEU A 384 -0.67 17.16 6.12
N SER A 385 -0.08 18.27 5.65
CA SER A 385 -0.73 19.21 4.73
C SER A 385 -1.12 18.54 3.40
N THR A 386 -0.23 17.73 2.84
CA THR A 386 -0.51 16.96 1.62
C THR A 386 -1.65 15.95 1.83
N ILE A 387 -1.66 15.25 2.96
CA ILE A 387 -2.76 14.35 3.34
C ILE A 387 -4.07 15.14 3.46
N LYS A 388 -4.04 16.31 4.09
CA LYS A 388 -5.21 17.18 4.22
C LYS A 388 -5.73 17.65 2.87
N GLU A 389 -4.86 18.06 1.94
CA GLU A 389 -5.25 18.40 0.56
C GLU A 389 -5.94 17.22 -0.17
N ILE A 390 -5.46 15.98 0.03
CA ILE A 390 -6.07 14.78 -0.54
C ILE A 390 -7.45 14.51 0.10
N LEU A 391 -7.59 14.78 1.39
CA LEU A 391 -8.83 14.55 2.14
C LEU A 391 -9.93 15.59 1.82
N ASP A 392 -9.54 16.83 1.53
CA ASP A 392 -10.42 17.93 1.17
C ASP A 392 -10.97 17.81 -0.27
N ASP A 393 -10.32 17.00 -1.13
CA ASP A 393 -10.81 16.76 -2.48
C ASP A 393 -11.97 15.72 -2.44
N PRO A 394 -13.19 16.06 -2.89
CA PRO A 394 -14.32 15.13 -2.92
C PRO A 394 -14.08 14.05 -3.97
N GLN A 395 -13.55 12.90 -3.57
CA GLN A 395 -13.31 11.78 -4.47
C GLN A 395 -14.57 10.93 -4.65
N PRO A 396 -14.89 10.52 -5.88
CA PRO A 396 -16.10 9.75 -6.17
C PRO A 396 -16.01 8.29 -5.77
N ASP A 397 -14.78 7.75 -5.55
CA ASP A 397 -14.54 6.34 -5.22
C ASP A 397 -13.59 6.18 -4.03
N ALA A 398 -14.02 5.35 -3.07
CA ALA A 398 -13.23 4.99 -1.89
C ALA A 398 -11.92 4.25 -2.24
N MET A 399 -11.88 3.54 -3.38
CA MET A 399 -10.69 2.85 -3.87
C MET A 399 -9.64 3.82 -4.39
N ASP A 400 -10.04 4.80 -5.20
CA ASP A 400 -9.13 5.84 -5.72
C ASP A 400 -8.51 6.65 -4.58
N PHE A 401 -9.30 6.92 -3.53
CA PHE A 401 -8.82 7.57 -2.31
C PHE A 401 -7.74 6.76 -1.61
N LEU A 402 -8.00 5.47 -1.35
CA LEU A 402 -7.03 4.58 -0.70
C LEU A 402 -5.76 4.40 -1.55
N ASP A 403 -5.89 4.28 -2.87
CA ASP A 403 -4.75 4.15 -3.78
C ASP A 403 -3.92 5.45 -3.83
N SER A 404 -4.55 6.61 -3.79
CA SER A 404 -3.87 7.91 -3.73
C SER A 404 -3.05 8.06 -2.45
N ILE A 405 -3.59 7.64 -1.31
CA ILE A 405 -2.87 7.65 -0.03
C ILE A 405 -1.74 6.63 -0.01
N LYS A 406 -1.98 5.42 -0.52
CA LYS A 406 -0.92 4.39 -0.62
C LYS A 406 0.26 4.87 -1.44
N LEU A 407 0.03 5.48 -2.60
CA LEU A 407 1.10 6.04 -3.42
C LEU A 407 1.96 7.04 -2.63
N ASN A 408 1.35 7.80 -1.73
CA ASN A 408 2.06 8.76 -0.87
C ASN A 408 2.84 8.10 0.27
N LEU A 409 2.37 6.93 0.76
CA LEU A 409 2.97 6.22 1.89
C LEU A 409 4.16 5.32 1.48
N PHE A 410 4.12 4.72 0.27
CA PHE A 410 5.06 3.67 -0.14
C PHE A 410 6.27 4.15 -0.96
N ALA A 411 6.28 5.39 -1.42
CA ALA A 411 7.31 5.84 -2.35
C ALA A 411 8.69 5.93 -1.69
N SER A 412 9.68 5.23 -2.26
CA SER A 412 11.08 5.58 -2.11
C SER A 412 11.33 6.95 -2.74
N GLU A 413 12.21 7.76 -2.18
CA GLU A 413 12.42 9.15 -2.62
C GLU A 413 13.58 9.26 -3.61
N ILE A 414 13.43 10.19 -4.54
CA ILE A 414 14.49 10.66 -5.42
C ILE A 414 14.71 12.16 -5.22
N PHE A 415 15.94 12.62 -5.42
CA PHE A 415 16.33 14.01 -5.29
C PHE A 415 16.56 14.59 -6.68
N VAL A 416 15.76 15.58 -7.06
CA VAL A 416 15.76 16.19 -8.39
C VAL A 416 16.10 17.68 -8.27
N PHE A 417 16.91 18.20 -9.17
CA PHE A 417 17.38 19.56 -9.13
C PHE A 417 16.54 20.46 -10.06
N THR A 418 16.19 21.65 -9.57
CA THR A 418 15.71 22.72 -10.45
C THR A 418 16.89 23.34 -11.24
N PRO A 419 16.64 24.09 -12.32
CA PRO A 419 17.71 24.81 -13.02
C PRO A 419 18.48 25.82 -12.14
N LYS A 420 17.87 26.25 -11.02
CA LYS A 420 18.51 27.15 -10.05
C LYS A 420 19.36 26.42 -9.00
N GLY A 421 19.42 25.06 -9.07
CA GLY A 421 20.15 24.23 -8.12
C GLY A 421 19.38 23.89 -6.84
N GLU A 422 18.10 24.26 -6.73
CA GLU A 422 17.28 23.83 -5.59
C GLU A 422 16.98 22.33 -5.67
N ILE A 423 17.12 21.62 -4.57
CA ILE A 423 16.79 20.19 -4.47
C ILE A 423 15.30 20.06 -4.17
N LYS A 424 14.61 19.20 -4.90
CA LYS A 424 13.23 18.80 -4.63
C LYS A 424 13.18 17.29 -4.42
N THR A 425 12.61 16.89 -3.30
CA THR A 425 12.38 15.47 -2.97
C THR A 425 11.07 15.01 -3.59
N LEU A 426 11.10 13.89 -4.29
CA LEU A 426 9.96 13.30 -5.01
C LEU A 426 9.91 11.79 -4.77
N PRO A 427 8.72 11.17 -4.82
CA PRO A 427 8.62 9.72 -4.84
C PRO A 427 9.35 9.10 -6.05
N ALA A 428 9.99 7.95 -5.87
CA ALA A 428 10.60 7.22 -6.98
C ALA A 428 9.53 6.77 -7.99
N GLY A 429 9.86 6.86 -9.28
CA GLY A 429 8.92 6.59 -10.37
C GLY A 429 8.07 7.79 -10.79
N CYS A 430 8.28 8.95 -10.18
CA CYS A 430 7.67 10.21 -10.61
C CYS A 430 8.07 10.57 -12.03
N THR A 431 7.13 11.21 -12.72
CA THR A 431 7.34 11.73 -14.07
C THR A 431 7.71 13.22 -14.06
N ALA A 432 8.13 13.72 -15.21
CA ALA A 432 8.37 15.16 -15.41
C ALA A 432 7.13 16.01 -15.12
N LEU A 433 5.92 15.47 -15.37
CA LEU A 433 4.67 16.14 -15.05
C LEU A 433 4.39 16.17 -13.54
N ASP A 434 4.70 15.09 -12.82
CA ASP A 434 4.62 15.07 -11.34
C ASP A 434 5.49 16.18 -10.73
N PHE A 435 6.73 16.35 -11.25
CA PHE A 435 7.63 17.40 -10.82
C PHE A 435 7.06 18.80 -11.10
N ALA A 436 6.42 19.03 -12.26
CA ALA A 436 5.79 20.29 -12.58
C ALA A 436 4.68 20.66 -11.58
N PHE A 437 3.81 19.69 -11.21
CA PHE A 437 2.76 19.88 -10.20
C PHE A 437 3.34 20.04 -8.78
N GLN A 438 4.49 19.44 -8.50
CA GLN A 438 5.17 19.61 -7.22
C GLN A 438 5.67 21.02 -7.02
N ILE A 439 6.19 21.67 -8.07
CA ILE A 439 6.64 23.06 -8.01
C ILE A 439 5.45 24.01 -7.86
N HIS A 440 4.50 23.96 -8.81
CA HIS A 440 3.34 24.82 -8.79
C HIS A 440 2.22 24.28 -9.69
N THR A 441 0.96 24.35 -9.23
CA THR A 441 -0.21 23.86 -10.00
C THR A 441 -0.32 24.51 -11.39
N PHE A 442 0.01 25.81 -11.53
CA PHE A 442 0.01 26.50 -12.81
C PHE A 442 1.06 25.91 -13.79
N LEU A 443 2.27 25.58 -13.31
CA LEU A 443 3.29 24.94 -14.15
C LEU A 443 2.83 23.57 -14.60
N GLY A 444 2.26 22.78 -13.71
CA GLY A 444 1.71 21.45 -14.02
C GLY A 444 0.58 21.50 -15.05
N SER A 445 -0.38 22.41 -14.89
CA SER A 445 -1.55 22.52 -15.78
C SER A 445 -1.22 23.04 -17.18
N HIS A 446 -0.12 23.79 -17.34
CA HIS A 446 0.32 24.38 -18.61
C HIS A 446 1.58 23.70 -19.18
N CYS A 447 1.98 22.56 -18.62
CA CYS A 447 3.19 21.85 -19.02
C CYS A 447 3.03 21.21 -20.40
N ILE A 448 3.99 21.47 -21.29
CA ILE A 448 4.05 20.88 -22.64
C ILE A 448 5.19 19.86 -22.80
N GLY A 449 6.17 19.88 -21.89
CA GLY A 449 7.34 19.00 -21.89
C GLY A 449 8.32 19.43 -20.82
N ALA A 450 9.42 18.72 -20.71
CA ALA A 450 10.52 19.07 -19.82
C ALA A 450 11.88 18.87 -20.51
N LYS A 451 12.93 19.54 -20.00
CA LYS A 451 14.31 19.16 -20.30
C LYS A 451 14.91 18.51 -19.07
N VAL A 452 15.34 17.27 -19.22
CA VAL A 452 16.06 16.53 -18.19
C VAL A 452 17.53 16.46 -18.60
N ASN A 453 18.41 16.96 -17.75
CA ASN A 453 19.85 17.03 -18.05
C ASN A 453 20.11 17.67 -19.44
N HIS A 454 19.43 18.77 -19.74
CA HIS A 454 19.44 19.52 -20.99
C HIS A 454 18.84 18.81 -22.21
N LYS A 455 18.28 17.62 -22.08
CA LYS A 455 17.60 16.88 -23.16
C LYS A 455 16.09 17.02 -23.05
N LEU A 456 15.42 17.32 -24.17
CA LEU A 456 13.96 17.40 -24.24
C LEU A 456 13.37 16.01 -24.03
N VAL A 457 12.41 15.90 -23.13
CA VAL A 457 11.71 14.66 -22.78
C VAL A 457 10.19 14.87 -22.72
N PRO A 458 9.38 13.84 -22.95
CA PRO A 458 7.93 13.91 -22.82
C PRO A 458 7.49 14.06 -21.34
N LEU A 459 6.23 14.43 -21.12
CA LEU A 459 5.65 14.59 -19.80
C LEU A 459 5.68 13.30 -18.94
N SER A 460 5.59 12.14 -19.61
CA SER A 460 5.59 10.81 -19.00
C SER A 460 6.98 10.28 -18.65
N HIS A 461 8.06 11.04 -18.95
CA HIS A 461 9.44 10.63 -18.66
C HIS A 461 9.63 10.46 -17.15
N LYS A 462 10.13 9.29 -16.73
CA LYS A 462 10.42 8.97 -15.32
C LYS A 462 11.74 9.59 -14.90
N LEU A 463 11.72 10.28 -13.77
CA LEU A 463 12.88 10.97 -13.21
C LEU A 463 13.71 10.04 -12.31
N ASN A 464 15.00 10.28 -12.28
CA ASN A 464 15.96 9.59 -11.42
C ASN A 464 16.63 10.58 -10.45
N SER A 465 17.19 10.05 -9.36
CA SER A 465 17.96 10.88 -8.43
C SER A 465 19.20 11.48 -9.12
N GLY A 466 19.37 12.78 -8.96
CA GLY A 466 20.45 13.54 -9.61
C GLY A 466 20.04 14.28 -10.89
N ASP A 467 18.83 14.02 -11.41
CA ASP A 467 18.37 14.71 -12.61
C ASP A 467 18.14 16.21 -12.37
N GLN A 468 18.59 17.05 -13.30
CA GLN A 468 18.23 18.46 -13.37
C GLN A 468 17.06 18.64 -14.33
N VAL A 469 15.95 19.21 -13.86
CA VAL A 469 14.69 19.28 -14.63
C VAL A 469 14.23 20.73 -14.83
N GLU A 470 14.09 21.12 -16.08
CA GLU A 470 13.50 22.38 -16.53
C GLU A 470 12.12 22.12 -17.14
N ILE A 471 11.07 22.76 -16.62
CA ILE A 471 9.69 22.61 -17.12
C ILE A 471 9.41 23.61 -18.22
N LEU A 472 8.84 23.12 -19.32
CA LEU A 472 8.41 23.92 -20.46
C LEU A 472 6.89 24.09 -20.42
N THR A 473 6.41 25.34 -20.51
CA THR A 473 4.99 25.65 -20.41
C THR A 473 4.47 26.42 -21.62
N SER A 474 3.18 26.27 -21.92
CA SER A 474 2.47 27.08 -22.91
C SER A 474 1.10 27.49 -22.37
N LYS A 475 0.72 28.76 -22.59
CA LYS A 475 -0.62 29.25 -22.19
C LYS A 475 -1.77 28.57 -22.93
N ALA A 476 -1.50 27.99 -24.10
CA ALA A 476 -2.50 27.27 -24.90
C ALA A 476 -2.69 25.82 -24.46
N GLN A 477 -1.86 25.30 -23.52
CA GLN A 477 -1.97 23.95 -23.02
C GLN A 477 -3.07 23.86 -21.99
N HIS A 478 -3.89 22.81 -22.09
CA HIS A 478 -4.92 22.43 -21.14
C HIS A 478 -4.66 21.03 -20.59
N VAL A 479 -5.13 20.77 -19.39
CA VAL A 479 -5.02 19.45 -18.73
C VAL A 479 -5.81 18.43 -19.54
N GLN A 480 -5.20 17.27 -19.79
CA GLN A 480 -5.81 16.18 -20.55
C GLN A 480 -6.16 15.00 -19.63
N PRO A 481 -7.30 14.32 -19.82
CA PRO A 481 -7.67 13.13 -19.04
C PRO A 481 -6.63 12.03 -19.11
N SER A 482 -5.93 11.88 -20.24
CA SER A 482 -4.85 10.91 -20.44
C SER A 482 -3.66 11.09 -19.49
N TRP A 483 -3.46 12.27 -18.90
CA TRP A 483 -2.36 12.52 -17.96
C TRP A 483 -2.45 11.71 -16.68
N ILE A 484 -3.68 11.36 -16.26
CA ILE A 484 -3.93 10.54 -15.07
C ILE A 484 -3.26 9.17 -15.19
N SER A 485 -3.12 8.63 -16.40
CA SER A 485 -2.61 7.28 -16.65
C SER A 485 -1.11 7.12 -16.35
N PHE A 486 -0.31 8.18 -16.45
CA PHE A 486 1.14 8.10 -16.28
C PHE A 486 1.70 8.91 -15.11
N VAL A 487 0.92 9.81 -14.48
CA VAL A 487 1.36 10.47 -13.25
C VAL A 487 1.36 9.50 -12.08
N SER A 488 2.38 9.61 -11.23
CA SER A 488 2.60 8.70 -10.11
C SER A 488 2.22 9.30 -8.76
N THR A 489 2.24 10.66 -8.62
CA THR A 489 1.96 11.29 -7.32
C THR A 489 0.48 11.51 -7.08
N ALA A 490 0.04 11.30 -5.83
CA ALA A 490 -1.32 11.61 -5.42
C ALA A 490 -1.65 13.10 -5.63
N LYS A 491 -0.71 14.01 -5.36
CA LYS A 491 -0.85 15.45 -5.56
C LYS A 491 -1.15 15.80 -7.01
N ALA A 492 -0.38 15.27 -7.97
CA ALA A 492 -0.61 15.51 -9.39
C ALA A 492 -1.97 14.95 -9.83
N LYS A 493 -2.31 13.71 -9.43
CA LYS A 493 -3.60 13.09 -9.74
C LYS A 493 -4.77 13.92 -9.22
N ALA A 494 -4.74 14.30 -7.94
CA ALA A 494 -5.80 15.12 -7.33
C ALA A 494 -5.96 16.48 -8.03
N LYS A 495 -4.84 17.18 -8.34
CA LYS A 495 -4.90 18.47 -9.03
C LYS A 495 -5.41 18.34 -10.47
N ILE A 496 -4.98 17.32 -11.21
CA ILE A 496 -5.49 17.02 -12.56
C ILE A 496 -6.99 16.77 -12.52
N GLN A 497 -7.46 15.91 -11.64
CA GLN A 497 -8.89 15.60 -11.49
C GLN A 497 -9.71 16.83 -11.08
N ALA A 498 -9.19 17.64 -10.16
CA ALA A 498 -9.88 18.86 -9.73
C ALA A 498 -10.04 19.87 -10.89
N ILE A 499 -8.98 20.02 -11.72
CA ILE A 499 -9.02 20.90 -12.90
C ILE A 499 -10.03 20.35 -13.91
N LEU A 500 -9.99 19.06 -14.24
CA LEU A 500 -10.92 18.44 -15.19
C LEU A 500 -12.38 18.60 -14.74
N ARG A 501 -12.67 18.35 -13.45
CA ARG A 501 -14.03 18.55 -12.89
C ARG A 501 -14.47 20.00 -12.96
N ARG A 502 -13.57 20.96 -12.74
CA ARG A 502 -13.88 22.38 -12.87
C ARG A 502 -14.22 22.72 -14.31
N ASP A 503 -13.40 22.27 -15.24
CA ASP A 503 -13.57 22.52 -16.68
C ASP A 503 -14.87 21.85 -17.19
N ASP A 504 -15.19 20.63 -16.71
CA ASP A 504 -16.48 19.96 -16.98
C ASP A 504 -17.67 20.77 -16.48
N ARG A 505 -17.61 21.29 -15.22
CA ARG A 505 -18.69 22.13 -14.67
C ARG A 505 -18.86 23.45 -15.43
N GLU A 506 -17.76 24.07 -15.87
CA GLU A 506 -17.82 25.26 -16.71
C GLU A 506 -18.42 24.95 -18.07
N SER A 507 -18.08 23.83 -18.69
CA SER A 507 -18.66 23.37 -19.95
C SER A 507 -20.14 23.04 -19.79
N GLN A 508 -20.55 22.38 -18.70
CA GLN A 508 -21.96 22.13 -18.39
C GLN A 508 -22.77 23.40 -18.22
N LYS A 509 -22.24 24.38 -17.49
CA LYS A 509 -22.93 25.69 -17.34
C LYS A 509 -23.10 26.41 -18.67
N LYS A 510 -22.04 26.49 -19.47
CA LYS A 510 -22.09 27.09 -20.81
C LYS A 510 -23.11 26.38 -21.71
N GLY A 511 -23.11 25.03 -21.66
CA GLY A 511 -24.07 24.23 -22.44
C GLY A 511 -25.53 24.42 -21.98
N GLU A 512 -25.75 24.51 -20.68
CA GLU A 512 -27.09 24.79 -20.12
C GLU A 512 -27.59 26.18 -20.53
N GLU A 513 -26.71 27.21 -20.51
CA GLU A 513 -27.05 28.56 -20.96
C GLU A 513 -27.34 28.56 -22.47
N GLN A 514 -26.50 27.94 -23.29
CA GLN A 514 -26.70 27.82 -24.74
C GLN A 514 -27.99 27.05 -25.07
N LEU A 515 -28.31 25.98 -24.37
CA LEU A 515 -29.56 25.26 -24.57
C LEU A 515 -30.77 26.08 -24.18
N LYS A 516 -30.72 26.83 -23.06
CA LYS A 516 -31.80 27.74 -22.64
C LYS A 516 -32.04 28.83 -23.68
N GLU A 517 -30.99 29.43 -24.22
CA GLU A 517 -31.09 30.43 -25.28
C GLU A 517 -31.70 29.83 -26.56
N TRP A 518 -31.24 28.66 -26.97
CA TRP A 518 -31.74 27.96 -28.16
C TRP A 518 -33.21 27.55 -28.00
N LEU A 519 -33.61 27.00 -26.85
CA LEU A 519 -35.03 26.67 -26.56
C LEU A 519 -35.92 27.92 -26.57
N LYS A 520 -35.43 29.04 -26.04
CA LYS A 520 -36.17 30.32 -26.03
C LYS A 520 -36.40 30.85 -27.45
N LEU A 521 -35.43 30.70 -28.35
CA LEU A 521 -35.57 31.04 -29.76
C LEU A 521 -36.64 30.22 -30.46
N HIS A 522 -36.87 28.98 -30.02
CA HIS A 522 -37.88 28.08 -30.56
C HIS A 522 -39.17 28.06 -29.76
N SER A 523 -39.39 29.04 -28.85
CA SER A 523 -40.57 29.17 -27.98
C SER A 523 -40.86 27.90 -27.15
N MET A 524 -39.82 27.24 -26.68
CA MET A 524 -39.85 26.05 -25.81
C MET A 524 -39.28 26.34 -24.44
N GLU A 525 -39.78 25.65 -23.42
CA GLU A 525 -39.23 25.73 -22.06
C GLU A 525 -38.34 24.51 -21.72
N LEU A 526 -37.35 24.74 -20.87
CA LEU A 526 -36.48 23.68 -20.39
C LEU A 526 -37.24 22.79 -19.39
N THR A 527 -37.63 21.60 -19.83
CA THR A 527 -38.29 20.59 -19.00
C THR A 527 -37.53 19.28 -19.05
N SER A 528 -37.72 18.42 -18.04
CA SER A 528 -37.09 17.08 -18.03
C SER A 528 -37.45 16.29 -19.28
N SER A 529 -38.69 16.38 -19.76
CA SER A 529 -39.13 15.68 -20.99
C SER A 529 -38.41 16.18 -22.25
N VAL A 530 -38.05 17.45 -22.32
CA VAL A 530 -37.27 18.02 -23.43
C VAL A 530 -35.80 17.50 -23.34
N LEU A 531 -35.25 17.46 -22.15
CA LEU A 531 -33.90 16.94 -21.92
C LEU A 531 -33.82 15.45 -22.26
N ASP A 532 -34.78 14.64 -21.81
CA ASP A 532 -34.80 13.19 -22.11
C ASP A 532 -34.87 12.96 -23.63
N LYS A 533 -35.73 13.68 -24.37
CA LYS A 533 -35.79 13.56 -25.82
C LYS A 533 -34.50 13.99 -26.52
N LEU A 534 -33.85 15.05 -26.07
CA LEU A 534 -32.56 15.45 -26.63
C LEU A 534 -31.46 14.42 -26.32
N CYS A 535 -31.48 13.85 -25.13
CA CYS A 535 -30.58 12.74 -24.78
C CYS A 535 -30.80 11.54 -25.70
N ASP A 536 -32.05 11.19 -26.00
CA ASP A 536 -32.39 10.10 -26.94
C ASP A 536 -31.93 10.40 -28.38
N VAL A 537 -32.14 11.64 -28.84
CA VAL A 537 -31.75 12.08 -30.20
C VAL A 537 -30.22 12.02 -30.37
N HIS A 538 -29.48 12.45 -29.37
CA HIS A 538 -28.03 12.52 -29.42
C HIS A 538 -27.33 11.30 -28.80
N HIS A 539 -28.08 10.27 -28.37
CA HIS A 539 -27.58 9.03 -27.75
C HIS A 539 -26.71 9.27 -26.51
N VAL A 540 -27.09 10.25 -25.69
CA VAL A 540 -26.42 10.60 -24.44
C VAL A 540 -27.20 10.04 -23.25
N GLN A 541 -26.52 9.47 -22.25
CA GLN A 541 -27.19 8.77 -21.16
C GLN A 541 -27.65 9.68 -20.00
N LYS A 542 -27.01 10.84 -19.84
CA LYS A 542 -27.24 11.77 -18.70
C LYS A 542 -27.42 13.21 -19.19
N HIS A 543 -28.30 13.96 -18.53
CA HIS A 543 -28.51 15.39 -18.81
C HIS A 543 -27.22 16.20 -18.64
N GLU A 544 -26.39 15.88 -17.64
CA GLU A 544 -25.11 16.54 -17.39
C GLU A 544 -24.13 16.37 -18.57
N GLU A 545 -24.13 15.19 -19.19
CA GLU A 545 -23.31 14.88 -20.36
C GLU A 545 -23.81 15.60 -21.60
N LEU A 546 -25.14 15.75 -21.76
CA LEU A 546 -25.75 16.56 -22.82
C LEU A 546 -25.32 18.03 -22.69
N PHE A 547 -25.43 18.64 -21.51
CA PHE A 547 -24.98 20.00 -21.28
C PHE A 547 -23.48 20.17 -21.57
N LYS A 548 -22.65 19.23 -21.09
CA LYS A 548 -21.23 19.25 -21.37
C LYS A 548 -20.95 19.23 -22.88
N SER A 549 -21.59 18.32 -23.59
CA SER A 549 -21.39 18.14 -25.05
C SER A 549 -21.83 19.36 -25.86
N ILE A 550 -22.90 20.06 -25.43
CA ILE A 550 -23.32 21.32 -26.03
C ILE A 550 -22.31 22.43 -25.73
N GLY A 551 -21.83 22.54 -24.47
CA GLY A 551 -20.90 23.58 -24.07
C GLY A 551 -19.49 23.40 -24.73
N GLU A 552 -19.07 22.19 -25.00
CA GLU A 552 -17.85 21.85 -25.76
C GLU A 552 -18.06 21.95 -27.28
N LYS A 553 -19.27 22.24 -27.75
CA LYS A 553 -19.68 22.28 -29.16
C LYS A 553 -19.48 20.94 -29.91
N SER A 554 -19.44 19.83 -29.20
CA SER A 554 -19.49 18.49 -29.79
C SER A 554 -20.89 18.12 -30.27
N ILE A 555 -21.92 18.69 -29.62
CA ILE A 555 -23.31 18.72 -30.08
C ILE A 555 -23.66 20.17 -30.46
N ILE A 556 -24.04 20.36 -31.71
CA ILE A 556 -24.53 21.66 -32.22
C ILE A 556 -26.02 21.52 -32.44
N LEU A 557 -26.81 22.27 -31.66
CA LEU A 557 -28.27 22.26 -31.76
C LEU A 557 -28.70 22.91 -33.05
N GLY A 558 -29.55 22.25 -33.81
CA GLY A 558 -30.07 22.70 -35.11
C GLY A 558 -31.59 22.61 -35.20
N ASP A 559 -32.16 23.03 -36.38
CA ASP A 559 -33.59 22.95 -36.64
C ASP A 559 -34.14 21.54 -36.63
N SER A 560 -33.28 20.54 -36.93
CA SER A 560 -33.65 19.12 -36.85
C SER A 560 -33.98 18.67 -35.42
N ASP A 561 -33.34 19.26 -34.43
CA ASP A 561 -33.56 18.94 -33.01
C ASP A 561 -34.88 19.58 -32.54
N ALA A 562 -35.18 20.76 -33.04
CA ALA A 562 -36.50 21.42 -32.81
C ALA A 562 -37.66 20.62 -33.42
N ASP A 563 -37.48 20.10 -34.63
CA ASP A 563 -38.50 19.26 -35.29
C ASP A 563 -38.68 17.91 -34.54
N ALA A 564 -37.60 17.30 -34.02
CA ALA A 564 -37.67 16.10 -33.22
C ALA A 564 -38.42 16.34 -31.89
N LEU A 565 -38.17 17.47 -31.22
CA LEU A 565 -38.87 17.85 -29.99
C LEU A 565 -40.36 18.10 -30.22
N LEU A 566 -40.75 18.70 -31.37
CA LEU A 566 -42.13 19.00 -31.75
C LEU A 566 -42.90 17.82 -32.34
N GLY A 567 -42.28 16.67 -32.46
CA GLY A 567 -42.90 15.45 -32.97
C GLY A 567 -43.24 15.49 -34.47
N LYS A 568 -42.62 16.38 -35.24
CA LYS A 568 -42.78 16.44 -36.69
C LYS A 568 -41.86 15.37 -37.33
N THR A 569 -42.34 14.15 -37.42
CA THR A 569 -41.66 13.09 -38.17
C THR A 569 -41.71 13.42 -39.67
N LYS A 570 -40.58 13.77 -40.25
CA LYS A 570 -40.43 13.71 -41.72
C LYS A 570 -40.58 12.27 -42.15
N LYS A 571 -41.63 12.02 -42.99
CA LYS A 571 -41.74 10.81 -43.77
C LYS A 571 -40.45 10.62 -44.57
N GLU A 572 -39.84 9.43 -44.42
CA GLU A 572 -38.70 9.02 -45.22
C GLU A 572 -39.03 9.17 -46.71
N SER A 573 -38.41 10.13 -47.36
CA SER A 573 -38.35 10.15 -48.83
C SER A 573 -37.20 9.21 -49.22
N THR A 574 -37.56 8.04 -49.73
CA THR A 574 -36.69 7.15 -50.48
C THR A 574 -36.02 7.92 -51.62
N SER A 575 -34.80 8.35 -51.49
CA SER A 575 -33.93 8.70 -52.61
C SER A 575 -32.88 7.62 -52.77
N LEU A 576 -33.24 6.65 -53.66
CA LEU A 576 -32.26 5.81 -54.35
C LEU A 576 -31.34 6.73 -55.17
N GLY A 577 -30.06 6.57 -54.95
CA GLY A 577 -29.08 7.00 -55.95
C GLY A 577 -28.01 7.89 -55.38
N TRP A 578 -26.91 7.29 -54.92
CA TRP A 578 -25.52 7.76 -55.06
C TRP A 578 -24.55 6.75 -54.45
N ARG A 579 -24.83 5.45 -54.65
CA ARG A 579 -23.87 4.37 -54.36
C ARG A 579 -23.30 3.75 -55.63
N ARG A 580 -22.67 4.61 -56.45
CA ARG A 580 -21.85 4.15 -57.58
C ARG A 580 -20.83 5.23 -57.84
N TYR A 581 -19.65 5.02 -57.33
CA TYR A 581 -18.36 5.60 -57.65
C TYR A 581 -17.54 5.94 -56.37
N VAL A 582 -17.04 4.92 -55.68
CA VAL A 582 -15.69 4.89 -55.09
C VAL A 582 -15.25 3.44 -55.01
N PRO A 583 -14.35 2.96 -55.86
CA PRO A 583 -13.65 1.70 -55.65
C PRO A 583 -12.44 1.95 -54.75
N PHE A 584 -12.15 0.97 -53.92
CA PHE A 584 -10.97 0.88 -53.06
C PHE A 584 -11.04 1.56 -51.68
N LEU A 585 -11.73 0.91 -50.74
CA LEU A 585 -11.26 0.78 -49.36
C LEU A 585 -11.54 -0.66 -48.92
N HIS A 586 -10.45 -1.41 -48.77
CA HIS A 586 -10.44 -2.75 -48.24
C HIS A 586 -11.03 -2.75 -46.83
N ASP A 587 -12.15 -3.45 -46.66
CA ASP A 587 -12.66 -3.88 -45.38
C ASP A 587 -11.60 -4.76 -44.70
N LYS A 588 -10.89 -4.20 -43.74
CA LYS A 588 -10.23 -5.02 -42.72
C LYS A 588 -11.34 -5.69 -41.91
N LYS A 589 -11.62 -6.93 -42.23
CA LYS A 589 -12.35 -7.85 -41.37
C LYS A 589 -11.62 -7.86 -40.02
N THR A 590 -12.15 -7.15 -39.06
CA THR A 590 -11.84 -7.38 -37.65
C THR A 590 -12.33 -8.80 -37.34
N THR A 591 -11.41 -9.71 -37.21
CA THR A 591 -11.63 -11.02 -36.60
C THR A 591 -12.19 -10.79 -35.21
N LYS A 592 -13.49 -11.01 -35.06
CA LYS A 592 -14.10 -11.15 -33.74
C LYS A 592 -13.45 -12.35 -33.07
N THR A 593 -12.53 -12.10 -32.17
CA THR A 593 -12.13 -13.09 -31.17
C THR A 593 -13.39 -13.48 -30.41
N ASN A 594 -13.79 -14.73 -30.56
CA ASN A 594 -14.83 -15.34 -29.74
C ASN A 594 -14.34 -15.38 -28.27
N VAL A 595 -14.57 -14.32 -27.56
CA VAL A 595 -14.62 -14.39 -26.09
C VAL A 595 -15.85 -15.23 -25.79
N LYS A 596 -15.66 -16.45 -25.27
CA LYS A 596 -16.75 -17.26 -24.74
C LYS A 596 -17.48 -16.39 -23.71
N LYS A 597 -18.72 -15.96 -24.01
CA LYS A 597 -19.61 -15.36 -23.04
C LYS A 597 -19.81 -16.41 -21.96
N VAL A 598 -19.35 -16.08 -20.75
CA VAL A 598 -19.68 -16.84 -19.54
C VAL A 598 -21.21 -16.83 -19.43
N ASP A 599 -21.81 -18.01 -19.32
CA ASP A 599 -23.25 -18.14 -19.18
C ASP A 599 -23.62 -17.72 -17.75
N ILE A 600 -24.09 -16.48 -17.62
CA ILE A 600 -24.38 -15.84 -16.32
C ILE A 600 -25.42 -16.63 -15.51
N SER A 601 -26.22 -17.47 -16.16
CA SER A 601 -27.26 -18.29 -15.50
C SER A 601 -26.70 -19.42 -14.62
N MET A 602 -25.43 -19.79 -14.79
CA MET A 602 -24.77 -20.87 -14.01
C MET A 602 -23.92 -20.36 -12.85
N LEU A 603 -23.72 -19.03 -12.72
CA LEU A 603 -22.89 -18.48 -11.65
C LEU A 603 -23.55 -18.60 -10.29
N PHE A 604 -22.76 -19.02 -9.31
CA PHE A 604 -23.19 -19.08 -7.93
C PHE A 604 -23.40 -17.67 -7.37
N THR A 605 -24.62 -17.40 -6.89
CA THR A 605 -24.97 -16.12 -6.26
C THR A 605 -25.02 -16.29 -4.76
N VAL A 606 -24.29 -15.45 -4.02
CA VAL A 606 -24.21 -15.48 -2.56
C VAL A 606 -25.47 -14.91 -1.96
N ASP A 607 -26.25 -15.74 -1.24
CA ASP A 607 -27.44 -15.33 -0.48
C ASP A 607 -27.07 -14.78 0.89
N LYS A 608 -28.06 -14.14 1.56
CA LYS A 608 -27.88 -13.56 2.91
C LYS A 608 -27.46 -14.60 3.98
N ASP A 609 -27.84 -15.85 3.79
CA ASP A 609 -27.55 -16.97 4.71
C ASP A 609 -26.26 -17.72 4.40
N PHE A 610 -25.48 -17.24 3.43
CA PHE A 610 -24.21 -17.86 3.03
C PHE A 610 -23.19 -17.85 4.16
N ASN A 611 -22.69 -19.03 4.52
CA ASN A 611 -21.72 -19.19 5.61
C ASN A 611 -20.30 -18.83 5.16
N LYS A 612 -19.92 -17.57 5.32
CA LYS A 612 -18.59 -17.04 4.97
C LYS A 612 -17.42 -17.61 5.80
N ARG A 613 -17.70 -18.44 6.79
CA ARG A 613 -16.66 -19.05 7.65
C ARG A 613 -16.13 -20.37 7.09
N GLN A 614 -16.83 -20.97 6.14
CA GLN A 614 -16.39 -22.19 5.48
C GLN A 614 -15.63 -21.84 4.20
N PRO A 615 -14.53 -22.55 3.89
CA PRO A 615 -13.81 -22.32 2.63
C PRO A 615 -14.69 -22.72 1.44
N VAL A 616 -14.59 -21.97 0.37
CA VAL A 616 -15.20 -22.28 -0.92
C VAL A 616 -14.41 -23.43 -1.55
N ILE A 617 -15.07 -24.55 -1.83
CA ILE A 617 -14.46 -25.74 -2.42
C ILE A 617 -14.69 -25.69 -3.93
N ILE A 618 -13.61 -25.67 -4.71
CA ILE A 618 -13.66 -25.65 -6.17
C ILE A 618 -13.32 -27.03 -6.69
N SER A 619 -14.34 -27.71 -7.21
CA SER A 619 -14.24 -29.04 -7.82
C SER A 619 -14.60 -28.99 -9.30
N GLU A 620 -14.38 -30.09 -10.02
CA GLU A 620 -14.74 -30.22 -11.44
C GLU A 620 -16.24 -29.93 -11.72
N LYS A 621 -17.09 -30.18 -10.73
CA LYS A 621 -18.54 -29.95 -10.85
C LYS A 621 -18.92 -28.49 -10.60
N THR A 622 -18.16 -27.79 -9.78
CA THR A 622 -18.48 -26.44 -9.30
C THR A 622 -17.66 -25.34 -9.99
N ILE A 623 -16.60 -25.68 -10.71
CA ILE A 623 -15.69 -24.72 -11.34
C ILE A 623 -16.42 -23.72 -12.27
N GLY A 624 -17.44 -24.18 -12.99
CA GLY A 624 -18.27 -23.32 -13.86
C GLY A 624 -19.12 -22.28 -13.12
N ASN A 625 -19.27 -22.42 -11.80
CA ASN A 625 -20.07 -21.53 -10.96
C ASN A 625 -19.29 -20.30 -10.47
N TYR A 626 -18.00 -20.22 -10.74
CA TYR A 626 -17.10 -19.18 -10.27
C TYR A 626 -16.51 -18.41 -11.45
N ILE A 627 -16.12 -17.15 -11.18
CA ILE A 627 -15.47 -16.29 -12.16
C ILE A 627 -13.96 -16.37 -11.94
N PHE A 628 -13.20 -16.63 -13.00
CA PHE A 628 -11.75 -16.64 -13.02
C PHE A 628 -11.26 -15.39 -13.75
N PRO A 629 -10.83 -14.35 -13.04
CA PRO A 629 -10.45 -13.08 -13.66
C PRO A 629 -9.10 -13.18 -14.39
N GLY A 630 -8.96 -12.41 -15.48
CA GLY A 630 -7.75 -12.38 -16.29
C GLY A 630 -6.54 -11.70 -15.68
N CYS A 631 -6.63 -11.23 -14.43
CA CYS A 631 -5.52 -10.53 -13.76
C CYS A 631 -4.47 -11.48 -13.17
N CYS A 632 -4.81 -12.76 -12.91
CA CYS A 632 -3.89 -13.70 -12.25
C CYS A 632 -4.05 -15.16 -12.71
N HIS A 633 -5.07 -15.50 -13.48
CA HIS A 633 -5.31 -16.84 -14.05
C HIS A 633 -4.99 -17.98 -13.06
N PRO A 634 -5.76 -18.16 -11.98
CA PRO A 634 -5.49 -19.20 -10.99
C PRO A 634 -5.72 -20.60 -11.56
N ILE A 635 -4.80 -21.50 -11.25
CA ILE A 635 -4.83 -22.91 -11.70
C ILE A 635 -4.78 -23.83 -10.46
N PRO A 636 -5.20 -25.11 -10.57
CA PRO A 636 -5.09 -26.06 -9.45
C PRO A 636 -3.68 -26.12 -8.89
N GLY A 637 -3.57 -26.15 -7.54
CA GLY A 637 -2.32 -26.07 -6.83
C GLY A 637 -1.84 -24.65 -6.47
N ASP A 638 -2.42 -23.60 -7.08
CA ASP A 638 -2.20 -22.24 -6.61
C ASP A 638 -2.90 -22.00 -5.28
N ASP A 639 -2.29 -21.19 -4.42
CA ASP A 639 -2.95 -20.69 -3.21
C ASP A 639 -3.96 -19.61 -3.61
N ILE A 640 -5.25 -19.89 -3.37
CA ILE A 640 -6.36 -19.10 -3.87
C ILE A 640 -7.25 -18.53 -2.76
N LEU A 641 -8.03 -17.53 -3.14
CA LEU A 641 -9.12 -17.00 -2.34
C LEU A 641 -10.29 -16.57 -3.22
N GLY A 642 -11.48 -16.52 -2.63
CA GLY A 642 -12.68 -16.01 -3.25
C GLY A 642 -12.93 -14.55 -2.90
N TYR A 643 -13.44 -13.77 -3.84
CA TYR A 643 -13.95 -12.42 -3.62
C TYR A 643 -15.40 -12.33 -4.10
N ILE A 644 -16.29 -11.79 -3.26
CA ILE A 644 -17.71 -11.56 -3.61
C ILE A 644 -17.80 -10.21 -4.33
N ASP A 645 -18.14 -10.24 -5.61
CA ASP A 645 -18.30 -9.04 -6.45
C ASP A 645 -19.56 -8.22 -6.07
N ASN A 646 -19.81 -7.12 -6.77
CA ASN A 646 -20.98 -6.27 -6.54
C ASN A 646 -22.32 -6.92 -6.95
N ASN A 647 -22.27 -7.98 -7.76
CA ASN A 647 -23.43 -8.76 -8.21
C ASN A 647 -23.64 -10.01 -7.34
N ASN A 648 -22.91 -10.13 -6.23
CA ASN A 648 -22.89 -11.30 -5.34
C ASN A 648 -22.38 -12.60 -5.99
N HIS A 649 -21.57 -12.53 -7.05
CA HIS A 649 -20.85 -13.67 -7.59
C HIS A 649 -19.49 -13.81 -6.91
N ILE A 650 -18.91 -15.01 -6.98
CA ILE A 650 -17.59 -15.28 -6.40
C ILE A 650 -16.54 -15.30 -7.50
N GLU A 651 -15.57 -14.38 -7.40
CA GLU A 651 -14.36 -14.35 -8.24
C GLU A 651 -13.21 -15.07 -7.51
N ILE A 652 -12.52 -15.96 -8.20
CA ILE A 652 -11.40 -16.73 -7.66
C ILE A 652 -10.09 -16.10 -8.13
N HIS A 653 -9.26 -15.72 -7.20
CA HIS A 653 -7.94 -15.11 -7.45
C HIS A 653 -6.83 -15.91 -6.78
N LYS A 654 -5.60 -15.78 -7.30
CA LYS A 654 -4.40 -16.17 -6.54
C LYS A 654 -4.26 -15.25 -5.32
N ARG A 655 -3.85 -15.80 -4.18
CA ARG A 655 -3.66 -15.02 -2.94
C ARG A 655 -2.62 -13.91 -3.09
N ALA A 656 -1.60 -14.13 -3.93
CA ALA A 656 -0.54 -13.17 -4.25
C ALA A 656 -0.95 -12.11 -5.31
N CYS A 657 -2.15 -12.17 -5.88
CA CYS A 657 -2.59 -11.25 -6.93
C CYS A 657 -2.59 -9.78 -6.45
N PRO A 658 -1.99 -8.83 -7.19
CA PRO A 658 -1.97 -7.41 -6.81
C PRO A 658 -3.38 -6.80 -6.68
N VAL A 659 -4.36 -7.28 -7.46
CA VAL A 659 -5.77 -6.86 -7.35
C VAL A 659 -6.35 -7.28 -6.01
N VAL A 660 -6.06 -8.50 -5.57
CA VAL A 660 -6.49 -9.02 -4.26
C VAL A 660 -5.93 -8.20 -3.10
N SER A 661 -4.68 -7.77 -3.20
CA SER A 661 -4.07 -6.91 -2.19
C SER A 661 -4.86 -5.62 -1.98
N ARG A 662 -5.38 -5.03 -3.06
CA ARG A 662 -6.29 -3.88 -3.00
C ARG A 662 -7.67 -4.25 -2.45
N LEU A 663 -8.24 -5.35 -2.91
CA LEU A 663 -9.56 -5.83 -2.46
C LEU A 663 -9.56 -6.16 -0.96
N LYS A 664 -8.52 -6.78 -0.43
CA LYS A 664 -8.35 -7.06 1.00
C LYS A 664 -8.40 -5.78 1.85
N SER A 665 -7.76 -4.72 1.41
CA SER A 665 -7.70 -3.46 2.16
C SER A 665 -9.02 -2.65 2.12
N SER A 666 -9.87 -2.88 1.11
CA SER A 666 -11.08 -2.08 0.89
C SER A 666 -12.38 -2.86 1.16
N TYR A 667 -12.39 -4.14 0.83
CA TYR A 667 -13.58 -5.00 0.89
C TYR A 667 -13.30 -6.33 1.60
N GLY A 668 -12.48 -6.33 2.65
CA GLY A 668 -12.07 -7.55 3.34
C GLY A 668 -13.23 -8.39 3.92
N ASN A 669 -14.42 -7.82 4.14
CA ASN A 669 -15.64 -8.53 4.52
C ASN A 669 -16.27 -9.35 3.37
N ARG A 670 -15.80 -9.16 2.14
CA ARG A 670 -16.21 -9.89 0.93
C ARG A 670 -15.17 -10.93 0.49
N ILE A 671 -14.09 -11.09 1.24
CA ILE A 671 -13.06 -12.11 0.99
C ILE A 671 -13.46 -13.40 1.66
N LEU A 672 -13.31 -14.50 0.93
CA LEU A 672 -13.58 -15.86 1.36
C LEU A 672 -12.31 -16.69 1.25
N ASP A 673 -12.14 -17.64 2.13
CA ASP A 673 -11.13 -18.68 1.92
C ASP A 673 -11.60 -19.62 0.81
N ALA A 674 -10.69 -20.05 -0.07
CA ALA A 674 -11.00 -20.93 -1.18
C ALA A 674 -9.94 -22.03 -1.30
N LYS A 675 -10.36 -23.22 -1.70
CA LYS A 675 -9.47 -24.39 -1.87
C LYS A 675 -9.83 -25.17 -3.11
N TRP A 676 -8.81 -25.71 -3.78
CA TRP A 676 -8.99 -26.66 -4.84
C TRP A 676 -9.29 -28.05 -4.29
N ASP A 677 -10.26 -28.73 -4.92
CA ASP A 677 -10.61 -30.13 -4.69
C ASP A 677 -10.84 -30.79 -6.08
N MET A 678 -9.74 -30.94 -6.81
CA MET A 678 -9.72 -31.41 -8.19
C MET A 678 -9.09 -32.80 -8.25
N HIS A 679 -9.84 -33.77 -8.77
CA HIS A 679 -9.41 -35.17 -8.92
C HIS A 679 -9.27 -35.59 -10.40
N ARG A 680 -9.78 -34.78 -11.32
CA ARG A 680 -9.66 -34.99 -12.77
C ARG A 680 -8.74 -33.96 -13.39
N GLN A 681 -7.95 -34.40 -14.35
CA GLN A 681 -7.10 -33.50 -15.13
C GLN A 681 -7.97 -32.65 -16.08
N MET A 682 -8.08 -31.39 -15.78
CA MET A 682 -8.64 -30.36 -16.65
C MET A 682 -7.52 -29.45 -17.15
N PHE A 683 -7.73 -28.80 -18.28
CA PHE A 683 -6.73 -27.88 -18.84
C PHE A 683 -7.01 -26.44 -18.44
N PHE A 684 -5.97 -25.78 -17.98
CA PHE A 684 -5.95 -24.37 -17.59
C PHE A 684 -4.92 -23.62 -18.41
N ASP A 685 -5.16 -22.33 -18.63
CA ASP A 685 -4.19 -21.48 -19.33
C ASP A 685 -3.15 -20.95 -18.33
N ALA A 686 -1.87 -21.18 -18.60
CA ALA A 686 -0.74 -20.65 -17.84
C ALA A 686 0.21 -19.90 -18.77
N THR A 687 0.85 -18.86 -18.25
CA THR A 687 1.85 -18.08 -18.99
C THR A 687 3.16 -18.03 -18.21
N ILE A 688 4.27 -18.27 -18.89
CA ILE A 688 5.61 -18.11 -18.37
C ILE A 688 6.36 -17.03 -19.16
N GLU A 689 7.18 -16.26 -18.45
CA GLU A 689 8.17 -15.37 -19.07
C GLU A 689 9.52 -16.07 -19.13
N ILE A 690 10.25 -15.81 -20.20
CA ILE A 690 11.58 -16.38 -20.45
C ILE A 690 12.54 -15.26 -20.85
N LYS A 691 13.80 -15.36 -20.39
CA LYS A 691 14.88 -14.49 -20.83
C LYS A 691 16.17 -15.29 -21.01
N GLY A 692 16.92 -14.94 -22.05
CA GLY A 692 18.16 -15.66 -22.35
C GLY A 692 19.01 -14.95 -23.40
N ILE A 693 20.08 -15.65 -23.82
CA ILE A 693 20.96 -15.21 -24.89
C ILE A 693 20.34 -15.69 -26.21
N ASP A 694 20.14 -14.76 -27.16
CA ASP A 694 19.59 -15.09 -28.48
C ASP A 694 20.61 -15.90 -29.30
N ARG A 695 20.17 -17.04 -29.79
CA ARG A 695 20.93 -17.90 -30.69
C ARG A 695 20.03 -18.63 -31.69
N LYS A 696 20.64 -19.00 -32.78
CA LYS A 696 19.93 -19.83 -33.77
C LYS A 696 19.50 -21.16 -33.15
N GLY A 697 18.21 -21.50 -33.28
CA GLY A 697 17.61 -22.72 -32.76
C GLY A 697 16.95 -22.58 -31.40
N MET A 698 17.06 -21.45 -30.68
CA MET A 698 16.45 -21.27 -29.37
C MET A 698 14.93 -21.56 -29.36
N LEU A 699 14.18 -21.06 -30.33
CA LEU A 699 12.74 -21.30 -30.47
C LEU A 699 12.42 -22.81 -30.67
N HIS A 700 13.26 -23.53 -31.40
CA HIS A 700 13.12 -24.97 -31.60
C HIS A 700 13.33 -25.70 -30.26
N ASP A 701 14.40 -25.37 -29.52
CA ASP A 701 14.71 -26.01 -28.24
C ASP A 701 13.61 -25.79 -27.21
N LEU A 702 13.03 -24.58 -27.16
CA LEU A 702 11.88 -24.25 -26.31
C LEU A 702 10.65 -25.10 -26.67
N ALA A 703 10.34 -25.21 -27.97
CA ALA A 703 9.22 -25.98 -28.46
C ALA A 703 9.42 -27.49 -28.22
N ASP A 704 10.61 -28.02 -28.47
CA ASP A 704 10.98 -29.42 -28.22
C ASP A 704 10.77 -29.82 -26.77
N VAL A 705 11.24 -28.97 -25.82
CA VAL A 705 11.05 -29.24 -24.38
C VAL A 705 9.58 -29.24 -24.00
N ILE A 706 8.81 -28.23 -24.40
CA ILE A 706 7.41 -28.08 -23.96
C ILE A 706 6.48 -29.06 -24.71
N SER A 707 6.58 -29.10 -26.04
CA SER A 707 5.61 -29.86 -26.84
C SER A 707 6.02 -31.31 -27.02
N ASP A 708 7.29 -31.58 -27.34
CA ASP A 708 7.72 -32.95 -27.66
C ASP A 708 8.09 -33.75 -26.42
N LYS A 709 8.84 -33.19 -25.47
CA LYS A 709 9.24 -33.91 -24.25
C LYS A 709 8.17 -33.91 -23.17
N MET A 710 7.49 -32.77 -22.97
CA MET A 710 6.50 -32.64 -21.90
C MET A 710 5.07 -32.86 -22.38
N ASN A 711 4.83 -33.00 -23.70
CA ASN A 711 3.51 -33.17 -24.31
C ASN A 711 2.50 -32.08 -23.93
N VAL A 712 2.98 -30.86 -23.77
CA VAL A 712 2.16 -29.70 -23.39
C VAL A 712 1.85 -28.85 -24.63
N ASN A 713 0.57 -28.47 -24.79
CA ASN A 713 0.14 -27.68 -25.92
C ASN A 713 0.45 -26.18 -25.73
N ILE A 714 1.32 -25.65 -26.57
CA ILE A 714 1.64 -24.23 -26.65
C ILE A 714 0.54 -23.52 -27.43
N ARG A 715 -0.01 -22.45 -26.87
CA ARG A 715 -1.03 -21.59 -27.50
C ARG A 715 -0.39 -20.42 -28.24
N LYS A 716 0.64 -19.83 -27.63
CA LYS A 716 1.30 -18.66 -28.19
C LYS A 716 2.74 -18.57 -27.64
N ILE A 717 3.67 -18.24 -28.50
CA ILE A 717 5.03 -17.83 -28.12
C ILE A 717 5.26 -16.43 -28.65
N THR A 718 5.76 -15.56 -27.81
CA THR A 718 6.23 -14.23 -28.18
C THR A 718 7.70 -14.12 -27.77
N ILE A 719 8.59 -13.82 -28.70
CA ILE A 719 10.02 -13.61 -28.43
C ILE A 719 10.41 -12.27 -29.05
N ASN A 720 11.02 -11.40 -28.25
CA ASN A 720 11.61 -10.15 -28.69
C ASN A 720 13.12 -10.27 -28.50
N SER A 721 13.87 -10.16 -29.59
CA SER A 721 15.33 -10.19 -29.55
C SER A 721 15.91 -8.79 -29.75
N ASN A 722 16.83 -8.39 -28.89
CA ASN A 722 17.53 -7.12 -28.97
C ASN A 722 18.99 -7.29 -28.52
N GLU A 723 19.94 -6.91 -29.38
CA GLU A 723 21.40 -6.92 -29.09
C GLU A 723 21.94 -8.24 -28.54
N GLY A 724 21.44 -9.38 -28.99
CA GLY A 724 21.90 -10.71 -28.60
C GLY A 724 21.30 -11.27 -27.31
N ILE A 725 20.34 -10.56 -26.73
CA ILE A 725 19.52 -11.02 -25.60
C ILE A 725 18.06 -11.10 -26.06
N PHE A 726 17.32 -12.09 -25.61
CA PHE A 726 15.89 -12.16 -25.85
C PHE A 726 15.10 -12.16 -24.57
N ASP A 727 13.92 -11.56 -24.62
CA ASP A 727 12.82 -11.70 -23.67
C ASP A 727 11.57 -12.21 -24.39
N GLY A 728 10.78 -12.99 -23.69
CA GLY A 728 9.58 -13.56 -24.32
C GLY A 728 8.58 -14.10 -23.32
N SER A 729 7.42 -14.48 -23.85
CA SER A 729 6.36 -15.15 -23.08
C SER A 729 5.82 -16.35 -23.84
N ILE A 730 5.48 -17.40 -23.08
CA ILE A 730 4.89 -18.63 -23.61
C ILE A 730 3.57 -18.87 -22.90
N GLU A 731 2.48 -18.85 -23.64
CA GLU A 731 1.13 -19.23 -23.17
C GLU A 731 0.90 -20.71 -23.51
N MET A 732 0.57 -21.52 -22.51
CA MET A 732 0.41 -22.96 -22.65
C MET A 732 -0.79 -23.48 -21.88
N ARG A 733 -1.23 -24.71 -22.19
CA ARG A 733 -2.29 -25.41 -21.48
C ARG A 733 -1.71 -26.46 -20.56
N VAL A 734 -1.96 -26.31 -19.28
CA VAL A 734 -1.45 -27.16 -18.20
C VAL A 734 -2.59 -27.70 -17.33
N HIS A 735 -2.32 -28.72 -16.53
CA HIS A 735 -3.29 -29.29 -15.61
C HIS A 735 -3.24 -28.62 -14.23
N ASP A 736 -2.04 -28.32 -13.75
CA ASP A 736 -1.82 -27.77 -12.41
C ASP A 736 -0.50 -27.00 -12.30
N ARG A 737 -0.25 -26.47 -11.12
CA ARG A 737 0.99 -25.74 -10.80
C ARG A 737 2.24 -26.62 -10.80
N ASP A 738 2.12 -27.89 -10.41
CA ASP A 738 3.27 -28.81 -10.38
C ASP A 738 3.78 -29.09 -11.79
N GLU A 739 2.89 -29.24 -12.78
CA GLU A 739 3.25 -29.36 -14.18
C GLU A 739 3.98 -28.11 -14.68
N VAL A 740 3.51 -26.91 -14.34
CA VAL A 740 4.21 -25.65 -14.69
C VAL A 740 5.61 -25.61 -14.09
N ARG A 741 5.77 -26.04 -12.82
CA ARG A 741 7.07 -26.08 -12.17
C ARG A 741 8.04 -27.02 -12.89
N VAL A 742 7.58 -28.22 -13.25
CA VAL A 742 8.42 -29.21 -13.97
C VAL A 742 8.80 -28.67 -15.35
N ILE A 743 7.89 -27.97 -16.04
CA ILE A 743 8.20 -27.33 -17.33
C ILE A 743 9.28 -26.25 -17.14
N MET A 744 9.17 -25.41 -16.12
CA MET A 744 10.15 -24.35 -15.85
C MET A 744 11.53 -24.95 -15.51
N GLU A 745 11.59 -26.03 -14.73
CA GLU A 745 12.84 -26.74 -14.40
C GLU A 745 13.50 -27.32 -15.65
N ASN A 746 12.72 -27.94 -16.55
CA ASN A 746 13.24 -28.49 -17.81
C ASN A 746 13.69 -27.37 -18.79
N LEU A 747 12.98 -26.26 -18.82
CA LEU A 747 13.38 -25.11 -19.63
C LEU A 747 14.70 -24.49 -19.12
N MET A 748 14.86 -24.36 -17.81
CA MET A 748 16.10 -23.87 -17.22
C MET A 748 17.33 -24.77 -17.50
N ALA A 749 17.13 -26.00 -17.94
CA ALA A 749 18.21 -26.88 -18.38
C ALA A 749 18.67 -26.59 -19.82
N ILE A 750 17.98 -25.72 -20.57
CA ILE A 750 18.40 -25.31 -21.92
C ILE A 750 19.59 -24.35 -21.80
N ASP A 751 20.66 -24.65 -22.52
CA ASP A 751 21.83 -23.76 -22.62
C ASP A 751 21.41 -22.37 -23.13
N ASP A 752 21.96 -21.31 -22.50
CA ASP A 752 21.71 -19.91 -22.80
C ASP A 752 20.34 -19.34 -22.36
N LEU A 753 19.43 -20.14 -21.82
CA LEU A 753 18.25 -19.66 -21.10
C LEU A 753 18.68 -19.28 -19.67
N LYS A 754 18.39 -18.05 -19.24
CA LYS A 754 18.89 -17.49 -17.97
C LYS A 754 17.81 -17.29 -16.93
N GLU A 755 16.59 -17.07 -17.35
CA GLU A 755 15.46 -16.77 -16.47
C GLU A 755 14.16 -17.37 -17.03
N VAL A 756 13.44 -18.09 -16.18
CA VAL A 756 12.10 -18.62 -16.48
C VAL A 756 11.22 -18.36 -15.29
N GLN A 757 10.09 -17.68 -15.50
CA GLN A 757 9.19 -17.31 -14.43
C GLN A 757 7.73 -17.50 -14.85
N GLN A 758 6.87 -17.92 -13.94
CA GLN A 758 5.44 -17.91 -14.17
C GLN A 758 4.91 -16.48 -13.97
N ILE A 759 4.16 -15.98 -14.94
CA ILE A 759 3.44 -14.70 -14.79
C ILE A 759 2.36 -14.91 -13.73
N MET A 760 2.33 -14.03 -12.75
CA MET A 760 1.33 -14.06 -11.69
C MET A 760 -0.07 -13.79 -12.21
#